data_83604b83265abf3062a9389380ff5722
#
_entry.id   83604b83265abf3062a9389380ff5722
#
_cell.length_a   1.000
_cell.length_b   1.000
_cell.length_c   1.000
_cell.angle_alpha   90.00
_cell.angle_beta   90.00
_cell.angle_gamma   90.00
#
_symmetry.space_group_name_H-M   'P 1'
#
loop_
_entity.id
_entity.type
_entity.pdbx_description
1 polymer ?
#
loop_
_entity_poly.entity_id
_entity_poly.type
_entity_poly.pdbx_seq_one_letter_code
_entity_poly.pdbx_strand_id
1 'polypeptide(L)'
;MERLQWMETLDACIGLKTGVVLEGRVADQQFVDTGEAAPVLLSLQSCLHMFLKEKGYGSIVFYNRVDGFYNTADPEGENMVGEFEKRYKRNKDLPNLQDAAERIRAALHDCGSSNAIVVDLAGMLAADAAHPSDEETDAFATLLLAMRESAAALSCTEPACYLNNLLVLLVQHAADLPDWLTTGNPYLRVILIPMPTEPERRQLLEAYRPYLKGYDESPEQSNRWLRRMITLSEGFYLMEMDRLLSGAAERETHFSEVAQLFNTYRYGRRENPWSKLEADDLKNLGAKLQQSVIGQDRAVQAAVNVVRRAACGLSGMKAHADSRPRGVLFLAGPTGTGKTELAKALTREIFGDESAMLRFDMSEYSHEHSDQRLLGAPPGYVGYARGGELTNAVKAHPFSLLLFDEIEKAHPSILDKFLQLLDDGRLTDSRGETVYFTQTLVVFTSNAGVEMDENGGSRREQNEKELYAQAEESVVRRLLQNCFGIALPEEGTFQPEHTNKVSPHNTYEEVETAVRTNLNQYFITKLRRPEILNRIGENIVVFDFIRPEYVRFILEKQVGEIVRGVEEQHDIQLYVAPGAELWAQLEKKAQQKLSFGGRGIGNVVEKYLRNPIANAMIEDNWRAKDCYELLRLQETQTGVTLDTRRMGGKPDAAE
;
A
#
# COMPACT_ATOMS: atom_id res chain seq x y z
N MET A 1 1.29 37.09 -2.67
CA MET A 1 1.10 35.64 -2.52
C MET A 1 -0.14 35.40 -1.66
N GLU A 2 -1.02 34.48 -2.02
CA GLU A 2 -2.12 34.10 -1.14
C GLU A 2 -1.52 33.55 0.17
N ARG A 3 -1.99 34.04 1.32
CA ARG A 3 -1.60 33.49 2.63
C ARG A 3 -1.96 32.00 2.64
N LEU A 4 -1.14 31.18 3.32
CA LEU A 4 -1.45 29.76 3.45
C LEU A 4 -2.80 29.58 4.14
N GLN A 5 -3.65 28.71 3.60
CA GLN A 5 -5.04 28.54 4.06
C GLN A 5 -5.16 28.27 5.58
N TRP A 6 -4.21 27.53 6.16
CA TRP A 6 -4.19 27.30 7.60
C TRP A 6 -3.89 28.58 8.41
N MET A 7 -3.05 29.49 7.87
CA MET A 7 -2.75 30.79 8.48
C MET A 7 -3.97 31.73 8.42
N GLU A 8 -4.73 31.71 7.33
CA GLU A 8 -6.00 32.45 7.26
C GLU A 8 -7.01 31.92 8.28
N THR A 9 -7.06 30.61 8.47
CA THR A 9 -7.92 29.99 9.50
C THR A 9 -7.45 30.37 10.89
N LEU A 10 -6.14 30.40 11.15
CA LEU A 10 -5.57 30.87 12.43
C LEU A 10 -5.91 32.34 12.66
N ASP A 11 -5.78 33.17 11.64
CA ASP A 11 -6.12 34.60 11.72
C ASP A 11 -7.60 34.81 12.11
N ALA A 12 -8.51 34.08 11.49
CA ALA A 12 -9.92 34.14 11.82
C ALA A 12 -10.23 33.61 13.25
N CYS A 13 -9.35 32.82 13.85
CA CYS A 13 -9.52 32.33 15.21
C CYS A 13 -8.99 33.30 16.28
N ILE A 14 -8.02 34.16 15.94
CA ILE A 14 -7.47 35.16 16.87
C ILE A 14 -8.59 36.12 17.30
N GLY A 15 -8.71 36.35 18.60
CA GLY A 15 -9.80 37.15 19.21
C GLY A 15 -11.11 36.37 19.45
N LEU A 16 -11.31 35.22 18.79
CA LEU A 16 -12.50 34.36 19.02
C LEU A 16 -12.20 33.16 19.90
N LYS A 17 -10.98 32.66 19.85
CA LYS A 17 -10.50 31.49 20.60
C LYS A 17 -9.29 31.88 21.43
N THR A 18 -9.16 31.23 22.55
CA THR A 18 -8.03 31.40 23.48
C THR A 18 -7.04 30.23 23.38
N GLY A 19 -7.42 29.16 22.68
CA GLY A 19 -6.59 28.01 22.40
C GLY A 19 -6.70 27.58 20.93
N VAL A 20 -5.57 27.16 20.35
CA VAL A 20 -5.48 26.60 19.02
C VAL A 20 -4.58 25.37 19.05
N VAL A 21 -5.01 24.27 18.44
CA VAL A 21 -4.17 23.13 18.13
C VAL A 21 -3.80 23.21 16.65
N LEU A 22 -2.52 23.24 16.36
CA LEU A 22 -2.00 23.07 14.99
C LEU A 22 -1.58 21.62 14.82
N GLU A 23 -2.30 20.91 13.97
CA GLU A 23 -2.12 19.49 13.71
C GLU A 23 -1.49 19.25 12.36
N GLY A 24 -0.61 18.26 12.24
CA GLY A 24 -0.06 17.79 10.96
C GLY A 24 1.44 18.04 10.81
N ARG A 25 1.86 18.69 9.72
CA ARG A 25 3.29 18.90 9.43
C ARG A 25 3.97 20.00 10.27
N VAL A 26 3.85 19.89 11.59
CA VAL A 26 4.39 20.90 12.51
C VAL A 26 5.92 20.97 12.55
N ALA A 27 6.61 19.91 12.11
CA ALA A 27 8.07 19.87 12.01
C ALA A 27 8.62 20.38 10.66
N ASP A 28 7.75 20.73 9.71
CA ASP A 28 8.16 21.14 8.36
C ASP A 28 8.41 22.65 8.28
N GLN A 29 9.07 23.04 7.20
CA GLN A 29 9.27 24.44 6.84
C GLN A 29 8.04 24.99 6.10
N GLN A 30 7.89 26.32 6.11
CA GLN A 30 6.78 27.02 5.49
C GLN A 30 7.33 28.18 4.64
N PHE A 31 6.70 28.43 3.48
CA PHE A 31 6.98 29.65 2.72
C PHE A 31 6.33 30.85 3.39
N VAL A 32 7.12 31.88 3.64
CA VAL A 32 6.65 33.13 4.21
C VAL A 32 7.02 34.28 3.29
N ASP A 33 6.07 35.16 3.02
CA ASP A 33 6.29 36.40 2.32
C ASP A 33 6.84 37.44 3.31
N THR A 34 8.14 37.71 3.22
CA THR A 34 8.84 38.70 4.06
C THR A 34 8.82 40.11 3.44
N GLY A 35 8.12 40.29 2.32
CA GLY A 35 8.12 41.54 1.56
C GLY A 35 9.38 41.74 0.68
N GLU A 36 10.26 40.73 0.65
CA GLU A 36 11.41 40.70 -0.28
C GLU A 36 10.99 40.17 -1.67
N ALA A 37 11.96 40.18 -2.61
CA ALA A 37 11.67 39.81 -4.01
C ALA A 37 11.20 38.35 -4.19
N ALA A 38 11.46 37.45 -3.22
CA ALA A 38 11.02 36.06 -3.23
C ALA A 38 10.63 35.60 -1.81
N PRO A 39 9.60 34.74 -1.66
CA PRO A 39 9.26 34.15 -0.38
C PRO A 39 10.41 33.31 0.19
N VAL A 40 10.60 33.39 1.50
CA VAL A 40 11.65 32.66 2.22
C VAL A 40 11.08 31.41 2.88
N LEU A 41 11.87 30.35 2.90
CA LEU A 41 11.52 29.11 3.58
C LEU A 41 11.97 29.18 5.05
N LEU A 42 11.02 29.17 5.98
CA LEU A 42 11.25 29.30 7.43
C LEU A 42 10.72 28.10 8.20
N SER A 43 11.25 27.86 9.41
CA SER A 43 10.64 26.88 10.33
C SER A 43 9.24 27.33 10.73
N LEU A 44 8.38 26.37 11.13
CA LEU A 44 7.03 26.70 11.61
C LEU A 44 7.08 27.64 12.81
N GLN A 45 8.05 27.47 13.72
CA GLN A 45 8.24 28.34 14.89
C GLN A 45 8.54 29.78 14.47
N SER A 46 9.48 29.98 13.51
CA SER A 46 9.79 31.31 12.97
C SER A 46 8.60 31.94 12.25
N CYS A 47 7.88 31.14 11.48
CA CYS A 47 6.67 31.56 10.79
C CYS A 47 5.57 32.01 11.78
N LEU A 48 5.32 31.23 12.83
CA LEU A 48 4.36 31.57 13.89
C LEU A 48 4.80 32.81 14.66
N HIS A 49 6.10 32.94 14.99
CA HIS A 49 6.60 34.12 15.68
C HIS A 49 6.33 35.40 14.85
N MET A 50 6.70 35.40 13.58
CA MET A 50 6.46 36.55 12.69
C MET A 50 4.96 36.86 12.59
N PHE A 51 4.13 35.86 12.37
CA PHE A 51 2.69 36.02 12.26
C PHE A 51 2.05 36.60 13.54
N LEU A 52 2.39 36.05 14.71
CA LEU A 52 1.87 36.51 15.99
C LEU A 52 2.35 37.93 16.34
N LYS A 53 3.60 38.27 15.99
CA LYS A 53 4.14 39.62 16.12
C LYS A 53 3.41 40.62 15.24
N GLU A 54 3.10 40.26 13.98
CA GLU A 54 2.27 41.05 13.06
C GLU A 54 0.86 41.31 13.62
N LYS A 55 0.29 40.34 14.35
CA LYS A 55 -1.02 40.46 14.99
C LYS A 55 -1.00 41.30 16.27
N GLY A 56 0.16 41.68 16.79
CA GLY A 56 0.32 42.59 17.89
C GLY A 56 0.53 41.93 19.27
N TYR A 57 0.94 40.65 19.29
CA TYR A 57 1.38 40.03 20.53
C TYR A 57 2.76 40.57 20.93
N GLY A 58 2.86 41.08 22.15
CA GLY A 58 4.09 41.69 22.68
C GLY A 58 5.03 40.67 23.32
N SER A 59 4.49 39.57 23.82
CA SER A 59 5.26 38.48 24.41
C SER A 59 4.91 37.17 23.71
N ILE A 60 5.87 36.60 22.96
CA ILE A 60 5.71 35.35 22.23
C ILE A 60 6.75 34.38 22.76
N VAL A 61 6.32 33.31 23.42
CA VAL A 61 7.20 32.34 24.08
C VAL A 61 6.85 30.95 23.69
N PHE A 62 7.86 30.13 23.37
CA PHE A 62 7.73 28.71 23.10
C PHE A 62 8.05 27.89 24.35
N TYR A 63 7.43 26.76 24.47
CA TYR A 63 7.68 25.80 25.55
C TYR A 63 7.73 24.38 25.00
N ASN A 64 8.71 23.62 25.45
CA ASN A 64 8.70 22.16 25.35
C ASN A 64 9.23 21.55 26.67
N ARG A 65 8.99 20.23 26.84
CA ARG A 65 9.36 19.53 28.08
C ARG A 65 10.87 19.41 28.30
N VAL A 66 11.68 19.56 27.26
CA VAL A 66 13.15 19.37 27.30
C VAL A 66 13.86 20.69 27.59
N ASP A 67 13.54 21.72 26.82
CA ASP A 67 14.23 23.01 26.86
C ASP A 67 13.58 24.01 27.83
N GLY A 68 12.36 23.72 28.30
CA GLY A 68 11.56 24.65 29.07
C GLY A 68 11.00 25.78 28.20
N PHE A 69 11.01 27.02 28.72
CA PHE A 69 10.59 28.19 27.95
C PHE A 69 11.74 28.73 27.12
N TYR A 70 11.50 28.97 25.84
CA TYR A 70 12.50 29.44 24.88
C TYR A 70 11.87 30.30 23.78
N ASN A 71 12.70 31.07 23.07
CA ASN A 71 12.36 31.70 21.80
C ASN A 71 13.64 31.88 20.95
N THR A 72 13.84 30.97 20.01
CA THR A 72 14.96 31.01 19.07
C THR A 72 14.59 31.65 17.72
N ALA A 73 13.33 32.05 17.57
CA ALA A 73 12.80 32.62 16.32
C ALA A 73 13.07 34.12 16.20
N ASP A 74 13.41 34.80 17.29
CA ASP A 74 13.71 36.25 17.34
C ASP A 74 15.13 36.48 17.90
N PRO A 75 15.94 37.38 17.33
CA PRO A 75 17.24 37.76 17.89
C PRO A 75 17.18 38.29 19.33
N GLU A 76 16.04 38.87 19.75
CA GLU A 76 15.80 39.34 21.11
C GLU A 76 15.05 38.28 21.95
N GLY A 77 14.88 37.08 21.47
CA GLY A 77 14.08 36.02 22.09
C GLY A 77 14.55 35.65 23.50
N GLU A 78 15.86 35.62 23.74
CA GLU A 78 16.42 35.38 25.09
C GLU A 78 15.99 36.44 26.11
N ASN A 79 15.95 37.70 25.72
CA ASN A 79 15.49 38.80 26.58
C ASN A 79 14.00 38.64 26.89
N MET A 80 13.20 38.31 25.85
CA MET A 80 11.75 38.09 25.99
C MET A 80 11.45 36.92 26.93
N VAL A 81 12.15 35.80 26.81
CA VAL A 81 12.02 34.65 27.71
C VAL A 81 12.47 35.02 29.15
N GLY A 82 13.59 35.74 29.26
CA GLY A 82 14.06 36.22 30.57
C GLY A 82 13.07 37.15 31.29
N GLU A 83 12.39 38.03 30.56
CA GLU A 83 11.31 38.88 31.10
C GLU A 83 10.08 38.05 31.47
N PHE A 84 9.69 37.12 30.63
CA PHE A 84 8.60 36.18 30.89
C PHE A 84 8.85 35.36 32.17
N GLU A 85 10.02 34.76 32.29
CA GLU A 85 10.37 33.97 33.46
C GLU A 85 10.44 34.79 34.74
N LYS A 86 10.97 36.03 34.70
CA LYS A 86 10.97 36.95 35.86
C LYS A 86 9.55 37.32 36.27
N ARG A 87 8.65 37.56 35.32
CA ARG A 87 7.28 38.02 35.59
C ARG A 87 6.39 36.90 36.13
N TYR A 88 6.57 35.66 35.66
CA TYR A 88 5.72 34.53 36.01
C TYR A 88 6.43 33.45 36.83
N LYS A 89 7.60 33.77 37.42
CA LYS A 89 8.39 32.83 38.22
C LYS A 89 7.65 32.41 39.48
N ARG A 90 7.49 31.09 39.68
CA ARG A 90 7.11 30.49 40.97
C ARG A 90 8.28 29.67 41.54
N ASN A 91 8.34 29.54 42.85
CA ASN A 91 9.48 29.16 43.70
C ASN A 91 10.06 27.75 43.52
N LYS A 92 10.50 27.28 42.33
CA LYS A 92 11.26 26.03 42.23
C LYS A 92 12.29 26.04 41.07
N ASP A 93 13.42 25.39 41.32
CA ASP A 93 14.60 25.44 40.47
C ASP A 93 14.56 24.58 39.18
N LEU A 94 13.55 23.73 39.00
CA LEU A 94 13.28 22.99 37.76
C LEU A 94 11.77 22.93 37.54
N PRO A 95 11.25 23.44 36.40
CA PRO A 95 9.83 23.38 36.13
C PRO A 95 9.45 21.93 35.77
N ASN A 96 8.69 21.26 36.63
CA ASN A 96 7.95 20.09 36.22
C ASN A 96 6.80 20.52 35.28
N LEU A 97 6.12 19.58 34.64
CA LEU A 97 5.04 19.86 33.69
C LEU A 97 3.93 20.70 34.32
N GLN A 98 3.57 20.44 35.59
CA GLN A 98 2.56 21.18 36.32
C GLN A 98 2.98 22.64 36.58
N ASP A 99 4.24 22.89 36.96
CA ASP A 99 4.76 24.24 37.17
C ASP A 99 4.75 25.05 35.86
N ALA A 100 5.09 24.40 34.73
CA ALA A 100 4.99 25.04 33.42
C ALA A 100 3.54 25.38 33.04
N ALA A 101 2.58 24.48 33.27
CA ALA A 101 1.17 24.73 33.05
C ALA A 101 0.63 25.87 33.91
N GLU A 102 1.04 25.96 35.16
CA GLU A 102 0.67 27.08 36.05
C GLU A 102 1.25 28.43 35.58
N ARG A 103 2.48 28.46 35.09
CA ARG A 103 3.08 29.68 34.51
C ARG A 103 2.36 30.10 33.24
N ILE A 104 2.02 29.15 32.37
CA ILE A 104 1.21 29.39 31.16
C ILE A 104 -0.15 29.98 31.58
N ARG A 105 -0.81 29.39 32.56
CA ARG A 105 -2.08 29.91 33.09
C ARG A 105 -1.96 31.34 33.65
N ALA A 106 -0.92 31.62 34.42
CA ALA A 106 -0.67 32.98 34.95
C ALA A 106 -0.45 34.00 33.82
N ALA A 107 0.29 33.61 32.75
CA ALA A 107 0.55 34.48 31.61
C ALA A 107 -0.71 34.72 30.75
N LEU A 108 -1.56 33.70 30.55
CA LEU A 108 -2.82 33.87 29.84
C LEU A 108 -3.85 34.69 30.60
N HIS A 109 -3.80 34.70 31.92
CA HIS A 109 -4.68 35.51 32.77
C HIS A 109 -4.21 36.98 32.91
N ASP A 110 -2.99 37.32 32.49
CA ASP A 110 -2.45 38.66 32.61
C ASP A 110 -3.07 39.63 31.60
N CYS A 111 -3.72 40.69 32.08
CA CYS A 111 -4.29 41.74 31.24
C CYS A 111 -3.31 42.89 30.94
N GLY A 112 -2.13 42.88 31.51
CA GLY A 112 -1.09 43.90 31.29
C GLY A 112 -0.08 43.59 30.18
N SER A 113 -0.20 42.43 29.51
CA SER A 113 0.67 42.01 28.41
C SER A 113 -0.10 41.12 27.46
N SER A 114 0.03 41.38 26.14
CA SER A 114 -0.52 40.51 25.11
C SER A 114 0.42 39.31 24.91
N ASN A 115 0.07 38.17 25.48
CA ASN A 115 0.89 36.97 25.50
C ASN A 115 0.38 35.94 24.49
N ALA A 116 1.31 35.37 23.69
CA ALA A 116 1.07 34.16 22.90
C ALA A 116 2.08 33.08 23.33
N ILE A 117 1.58 31.94 23.78
CA ILE A 117 2.41 30.84 24.24
C ILE A 117 2.21 29.67 23.28
N VAL A 118 3.30 29.19 22.72
CA VAL A 118 3.32 28.08 21.78
C VAL A 118 3.95 26.88 22.47
N VAL A 119 3.17 25.84 22.75
CA VAL A 119 3.68 24.58 23.27
C VAL A 119 4.10 23.71 22.10
N ASP A 120 5.41 23.61 21.92
CA ASP A 120 6.01 22.76 20.91
C ASP A 120 6.07 21.31 21.41
N LEU A 121 5.95 20.33 20.51
CA LEU A 121 5.89 18.91 20.86
C LEU A 121 4.80 18.59 21.90
N ALA A 122 3.65 19.25 21.81
CA ALA A 122 2.59 19.11 22.80
C ALA A 122 2.05 17.67 22.94
N GLY A 123 2.11 16.86 21.87
CA GLY A 123 1.79 15.43 21.93
C GLY A 123 2.75 14.59 22.80
N MET A 124 3.93 15.13 23.15
CA MET A 124 4.90 14.46 24.04
C MET A 124 4.72 14.87 25.51
N LEU A 125 3.74 15.69 25.82
CA LEU A 125 3.45 16.07 27.22
C LEU A 125 2.86 14.90 28.01
N ALA A 126 2.16 13.96 27.35
CA ALA A 126 1.69 12.71 27.95
C ALA A 126 2.38 11.50 27.28
N ALA A 127 2.64 10.49 28.08
CA ALA A 127 3.17 9.22 27.59
C ALA A 127 2.08 8.41 26.84
N ASP A 128 0.82 8.50 27.28
CA ASP A 128 -0.36 7.93 26.63
C ASP A 128 -1.51 8.94 26.77
N ALA A 129 -1.93 9.51 25.65
CA ALA A 129 -3.00 10.51 25.61
C ALA A 129 -4.37 9.94 26.05
N ALA A 130 -4.61 8.64 25.84
CA ALA A 130 -5.85 7.97 26.25
C ALA A 130 -5.90 7.72 27.76
N HIS A 131 -4.73 7.51 28.40
CA HIS A 131 -4.60 7.20 29.82
C HIS A 131 -3.45 8.02 30.42
N PRO A 132 -3.57 9.35 30.48
CA PRO A 132 -2.54 10.18 31.09
C PRO A 132 -2.42 9.90 32.60
N SER A 133 -1.22 10.02 33.14
CA SER A 133 -0.98 9.96 34.59
C SER A 133 -1.70 11.09 35.34
N ASP A 134 -1.83 10.99 36.66
CA ASP A 134 -2.46 12.04 37.49
C ASP A 134 -1.77 13.39 37.29
N GLU A 135 -0.43 13.43 37.27
CA GLU A 135 0.36 14.65 37.05
C GLU A 135 0.12 15.25 35.67
N GLU A 136 0.05 14.42 34.63
CA GLU A 136 -0.24 14.84 33.25
C GLU A 136 -1.68 15.33 33.12
N THR A 137 -2.64 14.66 33.80
CA THR A 137 -4.04 15.06 33.85
C THR A 137 -4.20 16.43 34.51
N ASP A 138 -3.53 16.67 35.64
CA ASP A 138 -3.55 17.94 36.32
C ASP A 138 -2.96 19.07 35.47
N ALA A 139 -1.88 18.80 34.76
CA ALA A 139 -1.27 19.76 33.84
C ALA A 139 -2.21 20.13 32.67
N PHE A 140 -2.81 19.15 32.01
CA PHE A 140 -3.77 19.42 30.95
C PHE A 140 -5.05 20.11 31.44
N ALA A 141 -5.55 19.75 32.63
CA ALA A 141 -6.65 20.46 33.27
C ALA A 141 -6.29 21.93 33.58
N THR A 142 -5.05 22.18 34.00
CA THR A 142 -4.54 23.54 34.20
C THR A 142 -4.47 24.33 32.90
N LEU A 143 -4.06 23.71 31.78
CA LEU A 143 -4.07 24.34 30.44
C LEU A 143 -5.51 24.61 29.96
N LEU A 144 -6.48 23.72 30.25
CA LEU A 144 -7.88 23.95 29.94
C LEU A 144 -8.43 25.16 30.74
N LEU A 145 -8.10 25.26 32.05
CA LEU A 145 -8.45 26.40 32.86
C LEU A 145 -7.77 27.68 32.35
N ALA A 146 -6.52 27.61 31.92
CA ALA A 146 -5.79 28.71 31.33
C ALA A 146 -6.51 29.30 30.11
N MET A 147 -6.99 28.44 29.18
CA MET A 147 -7.78 28.90 28.05
C MET A 147 -9.13 29.50 28.44
N ARG A 148 -9.81 28.92 29.45
CA ARG A 148 -11.11 29.41 29.92
C ARG A 148 -11.00 30.76 30.62
N GLU A 149 -9.92 30.99 31.33
CA GLU A 149 -9.70 32.19 32.14
C GLU A 149 -8.81 33.23 31.42
N SER A 150 -8.49 33.01 30.17
CA SER A 150 -7.63 33.90 29.39
C SER A 150 -8.20 35.33 29.35
N ALA A 151 -7.34 36.29 29.63
CA ALA A 151 -7.67 37.72 29.62
C ALA A 151 -7.35 38.34 28.25
N ALA A 152 -8.03 39.44 27.94
CA ALA A 152 -7.68 40.30 26.84
C ALA A 152 -6.72 41.39 27.28
N ALA A 153 -5.66 41.63 26.51
CA ALA A 153 -4.70 42.69 26.70
C ALA A 153 -4.59 43.59 25.45
N LEU A 154 -4.01 44.78 25.60
CA LEU A 154 -3.78 45.68 24.47
C LEU A 154 -2.68 45.12 23.55
N SER A 155 -2.91 45.16 22.27
CA SER A 155 -1.91 44.83 21.24
C SER A 155 -0.75 45.83 21.25
N CYS A 156 0.40 45.36 20.75
CA CYS A 156 1.57 46.23 20.57
C CYS A 156 1.57 46.97 19.21
N THR A 157 0.52 46.80 18.38
CA THR A 157 0.38 47.42 17.08
C THR A 157 -0.43 48.71 17.11
N GLU A 158 -0.23 49.60 16.12
CA GLU A 158 -1.07 50.80 15.96
C GLU A 158 -2.00 50.61 14.71
N PRO A 159 -3.34 50.82 14.87
CA PRO A 159 -4.03 51.17 16.09
C PRO A 159 -4.11 50.01 17.08
N ALA A 160 -3.91 50.29 18.39
CA ALA A 160 -3.99 49.29 19.44
C ALA A 160 -5.42 48.70 19.51
N CYS A 161 -5.52 47.40 19.60
CA CYS A 161 -6.77 46.65 19.79
C CYS A 161 -6.63 45.69 20.96
N TYR A 162 -7.76 45.23 21.52
CA TYR A 162 -7.75 44.19 22.53
C TYR A 162 -7.59 42.82 21.88
N LEU A 163 -6.57 42.06 22.30
CA LEU A 163 -6.32 40.67 21.91
C LEU A 163 -6.48 39.74 23.09
N ASN A 164 -7.15 38.62 22.89
CA ASN A 164 -7.12 37.54 23.90
C ASN A 164 -5.70 36.95 23.93
N ASN A 165 -5.16 36.70 25.11
CA ASN A 165 -3.95 35.92 25.25
C ASN A 165 -4.21 34.52 24.67
N LEU A 166 -3.22 33.96 23.96
CA LEU A 166 -3.39 32.80 23.10
C LEU A 166 -2.47 31.66 23.52
N LEU A 167 -3.03 30.44 23.59
CA LEU A 167 -2.29 29.19 23.70
C LEU A 167 -2.33 28.46 22.36
N VAL A 168 -1.17 28.11 21.84
CA VAL A 168 -1.02 27.30 20.62
C VAL A 168 -0.35 25.99 20.98
N LEU A 169 -0.95 24.86 20.62
CA LEU A 169 -0.40 23.51 20.85
C LEU A 169 0.00 22.92 19.50
N LEU A 170 1.27 22.54 19.33
CA LEU A 170 1.78 21.92 18.12
C LEU A 170 1.81 20.39 18.30
N VAL A 171 1.06 19.66 17.46
CA VAL A 171 0.96 18.20 17.51
C VAL A 171 1.02 17.59 16.11
N GLN A 172 1.46 16.34 16.00
CA GLN A 172 1.35 15.59 14.75
C GLN A 172 -0.08 15.17 14.50
N HIS A 173 -0.76 14.67 15.53
CA HIS A 173 -2.17 14.29 15.48
C HIS A 173 -2.91 14.86 16.68
N ALA A 174 -4.12 15.35 16.48
CA ALA A 174 -4.95 15.83 17.60
C ALA A 174 -5.23 14.73 18.64
N ALA A 175 -5.20 13.47 18.20
CA ALA A 175 -5.30 12.30 19.08
C ALA A 175 -4.08 12.08 20.01
N ASP A 176 -2.99 12.82 19.82
CA ASP A 176 -1.84 12.84 20.74
C ASP A 176 -2.14 13.67 22.01
N LEU A 177 -3.30 14.34 22.05
CA LEU A 177 -3.82 15.05 23.21
C LEU A 177 -5.04 14.32 23.79
N PRO A 178 -5.32 14.45 25.10
CA PRO A 178 -6.52 13.85 25.69
C PRO A 178 -7.80 14.30 25.00
N ASP A 179 -8.71 13.37 24.69
CA ASP A 179 -9.97 13.62 23.98
C ASP A 179 -10.82 14.71 24.67
N TRP A 180 -10.88 14.71 26.00
CA TRP A 180 -11.64 15.68 26.77
C TRP A 180 -11.07 17.12 26.68
N LEU A 181 -9.80 17.28 26.29
CA LEU A 181 -9.19 18.59 26.05
C LEU A 181 -9.59 19.14 24.67
N THR A 182 -9.65 18.28 23.66
CA THR A 182 -9.85 18.67 22.25
C THR A 182 -11.32 18.62 21.82
N THR A 183 -12.04 17.58 22.24
CA THR A 183 -13.42 17.32 21.78
C THR A 183 -14.43 18.14 22.58
N GLY A 184 -15.28 18.90 21.87
CA GLY A 184 -16.33 19.68 22.50
C GLY A 184 -15.86 20.91 23.30
N ASN A 185 -14.59 21.28 23.24
CA ASN A 185 -14.02 22.42 23.94
C ASN A 185 -14.34 23.74 23.18
N PRO A 186 -15.18 24.64 23.75
CA PRO A 186 -15.57 25.88 23.07
C PRO A 186 -14.42 26.89 22.98
N TYR A 187 -13.37 26.76 23.77
CA TYR A 187 -12.23 27.69 23.83
C TYR A 187 -11.14 27.31 22.81
N LEU A 188 -11.14 26.07 22.33
CA LEU A 188 -10.11 25.48 21.47
C LEU A 188 -10.58 25.34 20.02
N ARG A 189 -9.67 25.49 19.08
CA ARG A 189 -9.86 25.13 17.66
C ARG A 189 -8.71 24.28 17.16
N VAL A 190 -9.01 23.16 16.53
CA VAL A 190 -8.03 22.34 15.79
C VAL A 190 -7.95 22.86 14.36
N ILE A 191 -6.73 23.10 13.89
CA ILE A 191 -6.41 23.58 12.52
C ILE A 191 -5.38 22.64 11.94
N LEU A 192 -5.69 22.05 10.79
CA LEU A 192 -4.79 21.14 10.07
C LEU A 192 -3.78 21.94 9.24
N ILE A 193 -2.48 21.66 9.41
CA ILE A 193 -1.41 22.06 8.49
C ILE A 193 -1.22 20.91 7.48
N PRO A 194 -1.69 21.04 6.25
CA PRO A 194 -1.66 19.96 5.27
C PRO A 194 -0.26 19.70 4.77
N MET A 195 -0.04 18.55 4.10
CA MET A 195 1.19 18.29 3.34
C MET A 195 1.43 19.35 2.28
N PRO A 196 2.71 19.58 1.87
CA PRO A 196 3.03 20.58 0.85
C PRO A 196 2.21 20.38 -0.43
N THR A 197 1.54 21.43 -0.84
CA THR A 197 0.74 21.46 -2.07
C THR A 197 1.62 21.44 -3.32
N GLU A 198 1.04 21.12 -4.48
CA GLU A 198 1.80 21.18 -5.74
C GLU A 198 2.44 22.56 -6.00
N PRO A 199 1.73 23.69 -5.80
CA PRO A 199 2.33 25.02 -5.96
C PRO A 199 3.54 25.26 -5.05
N GLU A 200 3.47 24.85 -3.77
CA GLU A 200 4.61 25.00 -2.83
C GLU A 200 5.80 24.16 -3.27
N ARG A 201 5.60 22.89 -3.66
CA ARG A 201 6.67 22.04 -4.16
C ARG A 201 7.26 22.55 -5.46
N ARG A 202 6.43 23.05 -6.38
CA ARG A 202 6.85 23.69 -7.62
C ARG A 202 7.75 24.89 -7.35
N GLN A 203 7.34 25.76 -6.45
CA GLN A 203 8.08 26.95 -6.06
C GLN A 203 9.48 26.61 -5.55
N LEU A 204 9.61 25.60 -4.70
CA LEU A 204 10.92 25.15 -4.20
C LEU A 204 11.79 24.59 -5.33
N LEU A 205 11.23 23.76 -6.20
CA LEU A 205 11.95 23.20 -7.34
C LEU A 205 12.42 24.29 -8.32
N GLU A 206 11.59 25.30 -8.57
CA GLU A 206 11.93 26.43 -9.42
C GLU A 206 13.02 27.32 -8.79
N ALA A 207 13.01 27.50 -7.46
CA ALA A 207 14.04 28.22 -6.74
C ALA A 207 15.41 27.55 -6.84
N TYR A 208 15.48 26.21 -6.79
CA TYR A 208 16.73 25.47 -6.91
C TYR A 208 17.20 25.22 -8.34
N ARG A 209 16.30 25.30 -9.32
CA ARG A 209 16.59 25.03 -10.73
C ARG A 209 17.83 25.73 -11.27
N PRO A 210 18.08 27.04 -11.01
CA PRO A 210 19.29 27.76 -11.50
C PRO A 210 20.60 27.23 -10.92
N TYR A 211 20.57 26.56 -9.78
CA TYR A 211 21.76 26.04 -9.10
C TYR A 211 22.11 24.60 -9.50
N LEU A 212 21.27 23.94 -10.32
CA LEU A 212 21.52 22.60 -10.80
C LEU A 212 22.28 22.63 -12.12
N LYS A 213 23.30 21.79 -12.28
CA LYS A 213 24.12 21.72 -13.48
C LYS A 213 23.32 21.32 -14.71
N GLY A 214 23.54 21.98 -15.84
CA GLY A 214 22.96 21.62 -17.14
C GLY A 214 21.50 22.05 -17.35
N TYR A 215 20.91 22.80 -16.44
CA TYR A 215 19.49 23.19 -16.57
C TYR A 215 19.26 24.17 -17.74
N ASP A 216 20.27 24.99 -18.11
CA ASP A 216 20.19 25.95 -19.19
C ASP A 216 20.43 25.34 -20.59
N GLU A 217 21.00 24.15 -20.68
CA GLU A 217 21.37 23.51 -21.93
C GLU A 217 20.17 23.16 -22.82
N SER A 218 19.02 22.89 -22.22
CA SER A 218 17.77 22.57 -22.94
C SER A 218 16.53 22.96 -22.15
N PRO A 219 15.88 24.10 -22.50
CA PRO A 219 14.66 24.56 -21.80
C PRO A 219 13.52 23.57 -21.84
N GLU A 220 13.38 22.79 -22.92
CA GLU A 220 12.34 21.77 -23.05
C GLU A 220 12.58 20.59 -22.09
N GLN A 221 13.82 20.13 -22.00
CA GLN A 221 14.19 19.03 -21.08
C GLN A 221 14.05 19.48 -19.63
N SER A 222 14.46 20.71 -19.33
CA SER A 222 14.32 21.29 -17.99
C SER A 222 12.86 21.46 -17.57
N ASN A 223 11.96 21.84 -18.48
CA ASN A 223 10.53 21.90 -18.18
C ASN A 223 9.89 20.49 -18.03
N ARG A 224 10.38 19.50 -18.79
CA ARG A 224 9.95 18.09 -18.61
C ARG A 224 10.43 17.56 -17.26
N TRP A 225 11.67 17.86 -16.88
CA TRP A 225 12.21 17.52 -15.58
C TRP A 225 11.39 18.12 -14.45
N LEU A 226 11.05 19.41 -14.50
CA LEU A 226 10.25 20.08 -13.47
C LEU A 226 8.91 19.38 -13.26
N ARG A 227 8.19 19.05 -14.32
CA ARG A 227 6.91 18.30 -14.22
C ARG A 227 7.10 16.93 -13.56
N ARG A 228 8.16 16.20 -13.93
CA ARG A 228 8.49 14.93 -13.33
C ARG A 228 8.84 15.06 -11.86
N MET A 229 9.61 16.07 -11.48
CA MET A 229 9.99 16.30 -10.09
C MET A 229 8.81 16.69 -9.20
N ILE A 230 7.85 17.46 -9.71
CA ILE A 230 6.61 17.79 -9.01
C ILE A 230 5.85 16.51 -8.63
N THR A 231 5.76 15.55 -9.53
CA THR A 231 5.11 14.26 -9.24
C THR A 231 5.95 13.42 -8.28
N LEU A 232 7.26 13.32 -8.49
CA LEU A 232 8.15 12.55 -7.62
C LEU A 232 8.24 13.11 -6.20
N SER A 233 8.08 14.41 -6.03
CA SER A 233 8.11 15.06 -4.71
C SER A 233 6.79 14.97 -3.94
N GLU A 234 5.76 14.35 -4.48
CA GLU A 234 4.49 14.17 -3.76
C GLU A 234 4.72 13.40 -2.46
N GLY A 235 4.20 13.94 -1.34
CA GLY A 235 4.36 13.37 -0.01
C GLY A 235 5.69 13.65 0.69
N PHE A 236 6.56 14.47 0.10
CA PHE A 236 7.75 14.99 0.80
C PHE A 236 7.41 16.24 1.61
N TYR A 237 8.09 16.39 2.73
CA TYR A 237 8.16 17.66 3.45
C TYR A 237 9.02 18.67 2.66
N LEU A 238 8.73 19.97 2.79
CA LEU A 238 9.56 21.01 2.15
C LEU A 238 11.00 20.96 2.66
N MET A 239 11.19 20.70 3.96
CA MET A 239 12.50 20.52 4.57
C MET A 239 13.29 19.36 3.96
N GLU A 240 12.64 18.25 3.64
CA GLU A 240 13.30 17.10 3.00
C GLU A 240 13.73 17.43 1.58
N MET A 241 12.83 18.09 0.82
CA MET A 241 13.13 18.55 -0.53
C MET A 241 14.25 19.57 -0.54
N ASP A 242 14.22 20.54 0.38
CA ASP A 242 15.25 21.56 0.54
C ASP A 242 16.64 20.94 0.76
N ARG A 243 16.76 20.00 1.69
CA ARG A 243 18.01 19.27 1.95
C ARG A 243 18.50 18.44 0.78
N LEU A 244 17.58 17.78 0.04
CA LEU A 244 17.97 17.01 -1.14
C LEU A 244 18.44 17.91 -2.28
N LEU A 245 17.77 19.04 -2.50
CA LEU A 245 18.08 19.99 -3.56
C LEU A 245 19.32 20.80 -3.25
N SER A 246 19.51 21.27 -2.01
CA SER A 246 20.74 21.95 -1.58
C SER A 246 21.96 21.04 -1.71
N GLY A 247 21.84 19.79 -1.24
CA GLY A 247 22.91 18.81 -1.41
C GLY A 247 23.20 18.45 -2.87
N ALA A 248 22.20 18.50 -3.75
CA ALA A 248 22.40 18.33 -5.19
C ALA A 248 23.11 19.53 -5.82
N ALA A 249 22.74 20.76 -5.43
CA ALA A 249 23.35 21.98 -5.88
C ALA A 249 24.83 22.09 -5.44
N GLU A 250 25.12 21.80 -4.16
CA GLU A 250 26.48 21.80 -3.60
C GLU A 250 27.44 20.81 -4.31
N ARG A 251 26.89 19.67 -4.78
CA ARG A 251 27.64 18.62 -5.50
C ARG A 251 27.73 18.88 -7.01
N GLU A 252 27.20 19.99 -7.49
CA GLU A 252 27.06 20.27 -8.92
C GLU A 252 26.37 19.10 -9.69
N THR A 253 25.38 18.46 -9.07
CA THR A 253 24.66 17.33 -9.66
C THR A 253 23.90 17.79 -10.91
N HIS A 254 24.00 17.01 -11.97
CA HIS A 254 23.24 17.30 -13.18
C HIS A 254 21.74 17.16 -12.92
N PHE A 255 20.93 18.10 -13.43
CA PHE A 255 19.49 18.14 -13.13
C PHE A 255 18.75 16.81 -13.44
N SER A 256 19.20 16.07 -14.46
CA SER A 256 18.63 14.76 -14.82
C SER A 256 18.80 13.68 -13.73
N GLU A 257 19.82 13.80 -12.89
CA GLU A 257 20.17 12.83 -11.85
C GLU A 257 19.45 13.10 -10.53
N VAL A 258 18.89 14.30 -10.33
CA VAL A 258 18.19 14.69 -9.10
C VAL A 258 17.02 13.78 -8.81
N ALA A 259 16.31 13.31 -9.84
CA ALA A 259 15.23 12.33 -9.68
C ALA A 259 15.70 11.02 -9.03
N GLN A 260 16.93 10.60 -9.27
CA GLN A 260 17.52 9.43 -8.64
C GLN A 260 17.79 9.65 -7.15
N LEU A 261 18.18 10.87 -6.74
CA LEU A 261 18.37 11.22 -5.33
C LEU A 261 17.04 11.12 -4.56
N PHE A 262 15.94 11.64 -5.11
CA PHE A 262 14.61 11.55 -4.52
C PHE A 262 14.15 10.10 -4.40
N ASN A 263 14.35 9.28 -5.43
CA ASN A 263 14.06 7.86 -5.38
C ASN A 263 14.93 7.12 -4.34
N THR A 264 16.22 7.47 -4.26
CA THR A 264 17.14 6.87 -3.29
C THR A 264 16.74 7.23 -1.85
N TYR A 265 16.31 8.47 -1.62
CA TYR A 265 15.82 8.88 -0.32
C TYR A 265 14.53 8.14 0.06
N ARG A 266 13.57 8.03 -0.85
CA ARG A 266 12.27 7.39 -0.62
C ARG A 266 12.36 5.87 -0.46
N TYR A 267 13.18 5.19 -1.27
CA TYR A 267 13.23 3.73 -1.36
C TYR A 267 14.54 3.10 -0.86
N GLY A 268 15.48 3.93 -0.41
CA GLY A 268 16.83 3.50 -0.03
C GLY A 268 17.76 3.33 -1.23
N ARG A 269 19.03 3.00 -0.98
CA ARG A 269 20.04 2.69 -2.00
C ARG A 269 19.82 1.31 -2.63
N ARG A 270 18.61 0.99 -3.01
CA ARG A 270 18.29 -0.25 -3.73
C ARG A 270 18.34 0.05 -5.22
N GLU A 271 19.05 -0.77 -5.95
CA GLU A 271 19.03 -0.70 -7.41
C GLU A 271 17.60 -0.97 -7.89
N ASN A 272 17.11 -0.12 -8.78
CA ASN A 272 15.76 -0.28 -9.32
C ASN A 272 15.73 -1.45 -10.31
N PRO A 273 15.05 -2.58 -10.01
CA PRO A 273 15.02 -3.74 -10.89
C PRO A 273 14.42 -3.40 -12.26
N TRP A 274 13.46 -2.49 -12.31
CA TRP A 274 12.82 -2.07 -13.57
C TRP A 274 13.80 -1.40 -14.54
N SER A 275 14.84 -0.71 -14.04
CA SER A 275 15.86 -0.08 -14.87
C SER A 275 16.95 -1.05 -15.34
N LYS A 276 17.01 -2.24 -14.75
CA LYS A 276 17.95 -3.30 -15.14
C LYS A 276 17.42 -4.19 -16.26
N LEU A 277 16.12 -4.16 -16.52
CA LEU A 277 15.52 -4.94 -17.60
C LEU A 277 15.98 -4.41 -18.94
N GLU A 278 16.89 -5.13 -19.57
CA GLU A 278 17.38 -4.82 -20.90
C GLU A 278 16.36 -5.15 -21.99
N ALA A 279 16.52 -4.56 -23.16
CA ALA A 279 15.63 -4.80 -24.29
C ALA A 279 15.58 -6.29 -24.69
N ASP A 280 16.69 -7.00 -24.54
CA ASP A 280 16.79 -8.43 -24.87
C ASP A 280 16.10 -9.31 -23.81
N ASP A 281 16.15 -8.94 -22.53
CA ASP A 281 15.36 -9.61 -21.49
C ASP A 281 13.86 -9.49 -21.77
N LEU A 282 13.41 -8.28 -22.12
CA LEU A 282 12.02 -8.02 -22.44
C LEU A 282 11.55 -8.74 -23.75
N LYS A 283 12.46 -8.97 -24.72
CA LYS A 283 12.15 -9.76 -25.91
C LYS A 283 11.97 -11.23 -25.57
N ASN A 284 12.84 -11.77 -24.71
CA ASN A 284 12.89 -13.18 -24.35
C ASN A 284 11.95 -13.55 -23.19
N LEU A 285 11.34 -12.56 -22.52
CA LEU A 285 10.49 -12.74 -21.35
C LEU A 285 9.36 -13.76 -21.62
N GLY A 286 8.72 -13.70 -22.79
CA GLY A 286 7.65 -14.62 -23.15
C GLY A 286 8.12 -16.09 -23.16
N ALA A 287 9.25 -16.37 -23.78
CA ALA A 287 9.80 -17.72 -23.83
C ALA A 287 10.19 -18.25 -22.44
N LYS A 288 10.79 -17.38 -21.59
CA LYS A 288 11.13 -17.74 -20.21
C LYS A 288 9.86 -18.05 -19.37
N LEU A 289 8.82 -17.24 -19.49
CA LEU A 289 7.56 -17.46 -18.78
C LEU A 289 6.82 -18.72 -19.26
N GLN A 290 6.86 -19.05 -20.58
CA GLN A 290 6.26 -20.26 -21.12
C GLN A 290 6.91 -21.54 -20.59
N GLN A 291 8.20 -21.53 -20.27
CA GLN A 291 8.86 -22.65 -19.58
C GLN A 291 8.29 -22.89 -18.17
N SER A 292 7.84 -21.82 -17.51
CA SER A 292 7.25 -21.92 -16.18
C SER A 292 5.74 -22.22 -16.22
N VAL A 293 5.02 -21.63 -17.18
CA VAL A 293 3.56 -21.70 -17.28
C VAL A 293 3.18 -22.31 -18.63
N ILE A 294 3.04 -23.62 -18.65
CA ILE A 294 2.82 -24.43 -19.85
C ILE A 294 1.34 -24.38 -20.27
N GLY A 295 1.08 -24.19 -21.55
CA GLY A 295 -0.26 -24.24 -22.16
C GLY A 295 -1.12 -23.00 -21.90
N GLN A 296 -0.52 -21.85 -21.52
CA GLN A 296 -1.22 -20.60 -21.22
C GLN A 296 -0.64 -19.42 -22.05
N ASP A 297 -0.41 -19.65 -23.35
CA ASP A 297 0.32 -18.72 -24.20
C ASP A 297 -0.30 -17.31 -24.24
N ARG A 298 -1.63 -17.21 -24.30
CA ARG A 298 -2.34 -15.94 -24.31
C ARG A 298 -2.19 -15.19 -22.98
N ALA A 299 -2.25 -15.92 -21.87
CA ALA A 299 -2.05 -15.34 -20.55
C ALA A 299 -0.61 -14.83 -20.38
N VAL A 300 0.37 -15.61 -20.81
CA VAL A 300 1.78 -15.20 -20.81
C VAL A 300 1.99 -13.96 -21.68
N GLN A 301 1.43 -13.93 -22.90
CA GLN A 301 1.57 -12.78 -23.79
C GLN A 301 0.95 -11.50 -23.22
N ALA A 302 -0.22 -11.60 -22.58
CA ALA A 302 -0.86 -10.47 -21.92
C ALA A 302 0.00 -9.94 -20.76
N ALA A 303 0.57 -10.83 -19.94
CA ALA A 303 1.47 -10.47 -18.86
C ALA A 303 2.76 -9.80 -19.38
N VAL A 304 3.37 -10.33 -20.45
CA VAL A 304 4.53 -9.73 -21.12
C VAL A 304 4.24 -8.30 -21.58
N ASN A 305 3.06 -8.07 -22.15
CA ASN A 305 2.66 -6.74 -22.60
C ASN A 305 2.54 -5.74 -21.44
N VAL A 306 2.03 -6.17 -20.27
CA VAL A 306 1.98 -5.32 -19.07
C VAL A 306 3.38 -4.98 -18.58
N VAL A 307 4.28 -5.97 -18.49
CA VAL A 307 5.66 -5.78 -18.06
C VAL A 307 6.42 -4.85 -19.02
N ARG A 308 6.26 -5.03 -20.33
CA ARG A 308 6.89 -4.15 -21.34
C ARG A 308 6.42 -2.71 -21.20
N ARG A 309 5.10 -2.48 -21.01
CA ARG A 309 4.59 -1.12 -20.74
C ARG A 309 5.16 -0.55 -19.45
N ALA A 310 5.25 -1.35 -18.38
CA ALA A 310 5.82 -0.95 -17.10
C ALA A 310 7.30 -0.56 -17.22
N ALA A 311 8.10 -1.37 -17.91
CA ALA A 311 9.53 -1.10 -18.12
C ALA A 311 9.76 0.16 -18.97
N CYS A 312 8.91 0.39 -19.99
CA CYS A 312 8.98 1.59 -20.83
C CYS A 312 8.35 2.84 -20.21
N GLY A 313 7.82 2.77 -18.97
CA GLY A 313 7.13 3.91 -18.34
C GLY A 313 5.80 4.30 -18.99
N LEU A 314 5.16 3.37 -19.72
CA LEU A 314 3.90 3.61 -20.46
C LEU A 314 2.67 3.08 -19.71
N SER A 315 2.78 2.84 -18.42
CA SER A 315 1.69 2.25 -17.60
C SER A 315 0.48 3.17 -17.36
N GLY A 316 0.53 4.42 -17.79
CA GLY A 316 -0.62 5.33 -17.74
C GLY A 316 -0.42 6.57 -18.61
N MET A 317 -1.35 6.82 -19.53
CA MET A 317 -1.30 7.99 -20.44
C MET A 317 -1.96 9.24 -19.85
N LYS A 318 -2.40 9.25 -18.58
CA LYS A 318 -3.02 10.42 -17.94
C LYS A 318 -1.98 11.21 -17.14
N ALA A 319 -2.25 12.48 -16.87
CA ALA A 319 -1.34 13.45 -16.25
C ALA A 319 -0.71 13.03 -14.89
N HIS A 320 -1.15 11.92 -14.29
CA HIS A 320 -0.66 11.35 -13.03
C HIS A 320 -0.14 9.91 -13.19
N ALA A 321 0.48 9.58 -14.32
CA ALA A 321 0.97 8.23 -14.62
C ALA A 321 2.03 7.72 -13.63
N ASP A 322 2.80 8.62 -13.04
CA ASP A 322 3.87 8.28 -12.10
C ASP A 322 3.37 7.97 -10.67
N SER A 323 2.08 8.19 -10.39
CA SER A 323 1.48 7.90 -9.08
C SER A 323 0.89 6.49 -8.97
N ARG A 324 0.66 5.76 -10.07
CA ARG A 324 0.04 4.44 -10.08
C ARG A 324 1.06 3.31 -9.94
N PRO A 325 0.64 2.08 -9.57
CA PRO A 325 1.49 0.90 -9.66
C PRO A 325 2.09 0.73 -11.06
N ARG A 326 3.30 0.17 -11.15
CA ARG A 326 3.99 -0.09 -12.44
C ARG A 326 3.15 -0.90 -13.41
N GLY A 327 2.42 -1.87 -12.88
CA GLY A 327 1.49 -2.67 -13.66
C GLY A 327 0.43 -3.30 -12.78
N VAL A 328 -0.70 -3.62 -13.38
CA VAL A 328 -1.79 -4.33 -12.72
C VAL A 328 -2.22 -5.48 -13.64
N LEU A 329 -2.37 -6.67 -13.07
CA LEU A 329 -2.87 -7.87 -13.74
C LEU A 329 -4.00 -8.47 -12.92
N PHE A 330 -5.05 -8.92 -13.58
CA PHE A 330 -6.11 -9.71 -12.98
C PHE A 330 -6.18 -11.06 -13.67
N LEU A 331 -5.79 -12.12 -12.95
CA LEU A 331 -5.71 -13.47 -13.47
C LEU A 331 -6.96 -14.25 -13.07
N ALA A 332 -7.87 -14.45 -14.02
CA ALA A 332 -9.12 -15.20 -13.81
C ALA A 332 -9.05 -16.59 -14.47
N GLY A 333 -9.77 -17.56 -13.94
CA GLY A 333 -9.87 -18.88 -14.58
C GLY A 333 -9.91 -20.06 -13.61
N PRO A 334 -9.97 -21.31 -14.12
CA PRO A 334 -10.09 -22.49 -13.31
C PRO A 334 -8.95 -22.68 -12.30
N THR A 335 -9.24 -23.40 -11.22
CA THR A 335 -8.23 -23.68 -10.19
C THR A 335 -7.15 -24.60 -10.75
N GLY A 336 -5.89 -24.35 -10.35
CA GLY A 336 -4.76 -25.21 -10.75
C GLY A 336 -4.27 -24.98 -12.17
N THR A 337 -4.63 -23.90 -12.86
CA THR A 337 -4.21 -23.59 -14.23
C THR A 337 -2.89 -22.81 -14.35
N GLY A 338 -2.27 -22.46 -13.20
CA GLY A 338 -0.94 -21.82 -13.21
C GLY A 338 -0.97 -20.33 -12.91
N LYS A 339 -2.08 -19.74 -12.43
CA LYS A 339 -2.18 -18.29 -12.08
C LYS A 339 -1.09 -17.85 -11.09
N THR A 340 -0.98 -18.53 -9.98
CA THR A 340 0.05 -18.23 -8.96
C THR A 340 1.47 -18.53 -9.46
N GLU A 341 1.63 -19.55 -10.31
CA GLU A 341 2.92 -19.88 -10.95
C GLU A 341 3.38 -18.77 -11.90
N LEU A 342 2.46 -18.17 -12.66
CA LEU A 342 2.78 -17.00 -13.50
C LEU A 342 3.26 -15.82 -12.63
N ALA A 343 2.62 -15.56 -11.48
CA ALA A 343 3.06 -14.51 -10.56
C ALA A 343 4.48 -14.76 -10.04
N LYS A 344 4.80 -16.02 -9.64
CA LYS A 344 6.16 -16.40 -9.23
C LYS A 344 7.17 -16.23 -10.35
N ALA A 345 6.86 -16.72 -11.55
CA ALA A 345 7.74 -16.59 -12.70
C ALA A 345 8.00 -15.11 -13.05
N LEU A 346 6.95 -14.26 -13.04
CA LEU A 346 7.10 -12.82 -13.21
C LEU A 346 8.01 -12.20 -12.15
N THR A 347 7.85 -12.60 -10.89
CA THR A 347 8.67 -12.09 -9.79
C THR A 347 10.14 -12.41 -10.02
N ARG A 348 10.45 -13.65 -10.37
CA ARG A 348 11.81 -14.11 -10.63
C ARG A 348 12.44 -13.37 -11.82
N GLU A 349 11.70 -13.19 -12.90
CA GLU A 349 12.22 -12.53 -14.10
C GLU A 349 12.39 -11.01 -13.95
N ILE A 350 11.56 -10.35 -13.14
CA ILE A 350 11.60 -8.90 -12.96
C ILE A 350 12.52 -8.49 -11.80
N PHE A 351 12.41 -9.21 -10.67
CA PHE A 351 13.08 -8.83 -9.42
C PHE A 351 14.26 -9.73 -9.07
N GLY A 352 14.48 -10.82 -9.82
CA GLY A 352 15.61 -11.74 -9.66
C GLY A 352 15.43 -12.82 -8.60
N ASP A 353 14.48 -12.67 -7.67
CA ASP A 353 14.21 -13.62 -6.59
C ASP A 353 12.69 -13.69 -6.29
N GLU A 354 12.21 -14.90 -6.03
CA GLU A 354 10.82 -15.16 -5.64
C GLU A 354 10.45 -14.53 -4.28
N SER A 355 11.43 -14.26 -3.40
CA SER A 355 11.21 -13.58 -2.12
C SER A 355 10.67 -12.15 -2.28
N ALA A 356 10.82 -11.55 -3.46
CA ALA A 356 10.21 -10.27 -3.78
C ALA A 356 8.70 -10.35 -4.05
N MET A 357 8.08 -11.54 -3.97
CA MET A 357 6.63 -11.71 -4.03
C MET A 357 6.01 -11.61 -2.65
N LEU A 358 5.20 -10.60 -2.44
CA LEU A 358 4.40 -10.42 -1.23
C LEU A 358 3.00 -10.96 -1.48
N ARG A 359 2.68 -12.10 -0.87
CA ARG A 359 1.39 -12.79 -1.06
C ARG A 359 0.44 -12.50 0.08
N PHE A 360 -0.79 -12.11 -0.28
CA PHE A 360 -1.92 -11.90 0.63
C PHE A 360 -3.08 -12.80 0.18
N ASP A 361 -3.42 -13.80 0.99
CA ASP A 361 -4.57 -14.67 0.74
C ASP A 361 -5.83 -13.98 1.24
N MET A 362 -6.72 -13.62 0.31
CA MET A 362 -7.91 -12.84 0.64
C MET A 362 -8.95 -13.63 1.44
N SER A 363 -8.81 -14.95 1.53
CA SER A 363 -9.64 -15.75 2.43
C SER A 363 -9.42 -15.42 3.91
N GLU A 364 -8.21 -14.97 4.27
CA GLU A 364 -7.88 -14.51 5.62
C GLU A 364 -8.47 -13.13 5.95
N TYR A 365 -8.92 -12.40 4.93
CA TYR A 365 -9.44 -11.04 5.03
C TYR A 365 -10.94 -10.97 4.67
N SER A 366 -11.69 -12.02 4.96
CA SER A 366 -13.12 -12.18 4.63
C SER A 366 -14.08 -11.59 5.66
N HIS A 367 -13.60 -11.20 6.84
CA HIS A 367 -14.42 -10.69 7.93
C HIS A 367 -14.47 -9.16 7.97
N GLU A 368 -15.51 -8.60 8.58
CA GLU A 368 -15.59 -7.20 8.96
C GLU A 368 -14.38 -6.85 9.86
N HIS A 369 -13.80 -5.68 9.67
CA HIS A 369 -12.55 -5.22 10.31
C HIS A 369 -11.25 -5.92 9.86
N SER A 370 -11.27 -6.80 8.86
CA SER A 370 -10.02 -7.35 8.30
C SER A 370 -9.15 -6.28 7.61
N ASP A 371 -9.74 -5.16 7.21
CA ASP A 371 -9.03 -3.98 6.74
C ASP A 371 -8.08 -3.39 7.80
N GLN A 372 -8.42 -3.50 9.09
CA GLN A 372 -7.55 -3.08 10.19
C GLN A 372 -6.27 -3.92 10.28
N ARG A 373 -6.34 -5.22 9.94
CA ARG A 373 -5.15 -6.06 9.84
C ARG A 373 -4.29 -5.65 8.64
N LEU A 374 -4.92 -5.32 7.51
CA LEU A 374 -4.23 -4.97 6.27
C LEU A 374 -3.56 -3.58 6.33
N LEU A 375 -4.25 -2.57 6.91
CA LEU A 375 -3.83 -1.16 6.95
C LEU A 375 -3.47 -0.65 8.35
N GLY A 376 -3.73 -1.42 9.40
CA GLY A 376 -3.49 -1.07 10.79
C GLY A 376 -4.79 -0.76 11.55
N ALA A 377 -4.77 -1.02 12.87
CA ALA A 377 -5.89 -0.74 13.76
C ALA A 377 -6.02 0.78 14.02
N PRO A 378 -7.23 1.30 14.24
CA PRO A 378 -7.44 2.70 14.64
C PRO A 378 -6.76 3.04 15.97
N PRO A 379 -6.50 4.33 16.26
CA PRO A 379 -5.98 4.77 17.55
C PRO A 379 -6.81 4.23 18.72
N GLY A 380 -6.15 3.81 19.78
CA GLY A 380 -6.80 3.24 20.97
C GLY A 380 -7.11 1.74 20.90
N TYR A 381 -6.92 1.08 19.75
CA TYR A 381 -7.12 -0.37 19.63
C TYR A 381 -5.81 -1.14 19.74
N VAL A 382 -5.89 -2.37 20.26
CA VAL A 382 -4.73 -3.29 20.35
C VAL A 382 -4.17 -3.54 18.95
N GLY A 383 -2.88 -3.25 18.77
CA GLY A 383 -2.21 -3.41 17.47
C GLY A 383 -1.98 -2.12 16.69
N TYR A 384 -2.48 -0.96 17.15
CA TYR A 384 -2.24 0.35 16.51
C TYR A 384 -0.74 0.61 16.23
N ALA A 385 0.13 0.38 17.22
CA ALA A 385 1.58 0.59 17.10
C ALA A 385 2.26 -0.32 16.05
N ARG A 386 1.65 -1.44 15.67
CA ARG A 386 2.22 -2.37 14.68
C ARG A 386 2.05 -1.90 13.24
N GLY A 387 1.07 -1.02 12.97
CA GLY A 387 0.68 -0.65 11.60
C GLY A 387 0.03 -1.80 10.83
N GLY A 388 -0.19 -1.63 9.53
CA GLY A 388 -0.83 -2.63 8.67
C GLY A 388 0.15 -3.60 8.03
N GLU A 389 -0.28 -4.84 7.82
CA GLU A 389 0.55 -5.88 7.19
C GLU A 389 0.99 -5.49 5.77
N LEU A 390 0.04 -5.01 4.94
CA LEU A 390 0.33 -4.59 3.57
C LEU A 390 1.25 -3.37 3.54
N THR A 391 0.95 -2.35 4.34
CA THR A 391 1.71 -1.11 4.35
C THR A 391 3.14 -1.32 4.85
N ASN A 392 3.33 -2.12 5.89
CA ASN A 392 4.65 -2.47 6.41
C ASN A 392 5.45 -3.31 5.42
N ALA A 393 4.81 -4.29 4.77
CA ALA A 393 5.47 -5.15 3.78
C ALA A 393 5.99 -4.34 2.58
N VAL A 394 5.20 -3.39 2.07
CA VAL A 394 5.61 -2.54 0.94
C VAL A 394 6.67 -1.51 1.34
N LYS A 395 6.61 -0.96 2.57
CA LYS A 395 7.69 -0.13 3.10
C LYS A 395 9.02 -0.90 3.16
N ALA A 396 8.98 -2.15 3.63
CA ALA A 396 10.16 -3.02 3.68
C ALA A 396 10.66 -3.45 2.29
N HIS A 397 9.74 -3.70 1.35
CA HIS A 397 10.02 -4.21 0.00
C HIS A 397 9.29 -3.39 -1.08
N PRO A 398 9.72 -2.15 -1.37
CA PRO A 398 9.04 -1.27 -2.33
C PRO A 398 9.10 -1.77 -3.77
N PHE A 399 10.12 -2.56 -4.12
CA PHE A 399 10.25 -3.25 -5.40
C PHE A 399 9.79 -4.68 -5.25
N SER A 400 8.50 -4.94 -5.45
CA SER A 400 7.89 -6.24 -5.23
C SER A 400 6.71 -6.50 -6.15
N LEU A 401 6.37 -7.78 -6.28
CA LEU A 401 5.10 -8.20 -6.83
C LEU A 401 4.12 -8.44 -5.68
N LEU A 402 3.00 -7.73 -5.69
CA LEU A 402 1.92 -7.93 -4.72
C LEU A 402 0.91 -8.90 -5.32
N LEU A 403 0.79 -10.07 -4.72
CA LEU A 403 -0.18 -11.08 -5.11
C LEU A 403 -1.35 -11.10 -4.12
N PHE A 404 -2.51 -10.65 -4.57
CA PHE A 404 -3.77 -10.78 -3.84
C PHE A 404 -4.51 -12.00 -4.37
N ASP A 405 -4.40 -13.11 -3.63
CA ASP A 405 -4.93 -14.42 -4.05
C ASP A 405 -6.39 -14.56 -3.63
N GLU A 406 -7.24 -15.08 -4.53
CA GLU A 406 -8.68 -15.30 -4.31
C GLU A 406 -9.45 -14.03 -3.91
N ILE A 407 -9.30 -12.95 -4.71
CA ILE A 407 -9.87 -11.62 -4.42
C ILE A 407 -11.39 -11.64 -4.15
N GLU A 408 -12.11 -12.59 -4.72
CA GLU A 408 -13.55 -12.77 -4.51
C GLU A 408 -13.95 -13.11 -3.08
N LYS A 409 -12.98 -13.51 -2.24
CA LYS A 409 -13.20 -13.81 -0.83
C LYS A 409 -13.00 -12.62 0.10
N ALA A 410 -12.40 -11.53 -0.41
CA ALA A 410 -12.14 -10.33 0.38
C ALA A 410 -13.45 -9.67 0.85
N HIS A 411 -13.42 -9.12 2.06
CA HIS A 411 -14.53 -8.28 2.54
C HIS A 411 -14.65 -7.01 1.67
N PRO A 412 -15.87 -6.48 1.41
CA PRO A 412 -16.08 -5.29 0.59
C PRO A 412 -15.27 -4.05 1.01
N SER A 413 -15.03 -3.85 2.32
CA SER A 413 -14.22 -2.74 2.83
C SER A 413 -12.78 -2.74 2.29
N ILE A 414 -12.22 -3.93 2.03
CA ILE A 414 -10.88 -4.07 1.45
C ILE A 414 -10.89 -3.73 -0.03
N LEU A 415 -11.97 -4.10 -0.73
CA LEU A 415 -12.11 -3.78 -2.15
C LEU A 415 -12.12 -2.26 -2.39
N ASP A 416 -12.69 -1.48 -1.46
CA ASP A 416 -12.65 -0.01 -1.51
C ASP A 416 -11.21 0.53 -1.37
N LYS A 417 -10.37 -0.12 -0.56
CA LYS A 417 -8.95 0.24 -0.44
C LYS A 417 -8.15 -0.11 -1.69
N PHE A 418 -8.51 -1.20 -2.36
CA PHE A 418 -7.88 -1.52 -3.66
C PHE A 418 -8.25 -0.51 -4.74
N LEU A 419 -9.44 0.07 -4.74
CA LEU A 419 -9.77 1.18 -5.65
C LEU A 419 -8.81 2.35 -5.45
N GLN A 420 -8.57 2.75 -4.21
CA GLN A 420 -7.60 3.81 -3.89
C GLN A 420 -6.18 3.44 -4.36
N LEU A 421 -5.73 2.20 -4.10
CA LEU A 421 -4.43 1.71 -4.55
C LEU A 421 -4.29 1.77 -6.07
N LEU A 422 -5.32 1.37 -6.82
CA LEU A 422 -5.32 1.34 -8.28
C LEU A 422 -5.38 2.74 -8.91
N ASP A 423 -6.03 3.69 -8.25
CA ASP A 423 -6.18 5.06 -8.75
C ASP A 423 -5.03 5.96 -8.36
N ASP A 424 -4.72 6.01 -7.06
CA ASP A 424 -3.74 6.92 -6.49
C ASP A 424 -2.36 6.29 -6.32
N GLY A 425 -2.23 4.96 -6.42
CA GLY A 425 -0.99 4.22 -6.20
C GLY A 425 -0.41 4.39 -4.80
N ARG A 426 -1.25 4.75 -3.84
CA ARG A 426 -0.87 4.96 -2.44
C ARG A 426 -2.00 4.55 -1.50
N LEU A 427 -1.63 4.17 -0.30
CA LEU A 427 -2.55 3.95 0.82
C LEU A 427 -2.00 4.66 2.06
N THR A 428 -2.91 5.23 2.85
CA THR A 428 -2.56 5.78 4.16
C THR A 428 -2.89 4.75 5.22
N ASP A 429 -1.92 4.44 6.07
CA ASP A 429 -2.12 3.52 7.18
C ASP A 429 -2.88 4.20 8.34
N SER A 430 -3.23 3.42 9.35
CA SER A 430 -3.96 3.92 10.53
C SER A 430 -3.17 4.95 11.36
N ARG A 431 -1.86 5.07 11.16
CA ARG A 431 -0.99 6.05 11.83
C ARG A 431 -0.86 7.34 11.04
N GLY A 432 -1.56 7.46 9.89
CA GLY A 432 -1.47 8.61 9.00
C GLY A 432 -0.28 8.58 8.06
N GLU A 433 0.53 7.51 8.06
CA GLU A 433 1.65 7.39 7.14
C GLU A 433 1.20 6.93 5.75
N THR A 434 1.61 7.65 4.72
CA THR A 434 1.29 7.30 3.33
C THR A 434 2.35 6.38 2.75
N VAL A 435 1.91 5.24 2.21
CA VAL A 435 2.75 4.24 1.55
C VAL A 435 2.48 4.25 0.06
N TYR A 436 3.55 4.28 -0.73
CA TYR A 436 3.49 4.36 -2.19
C TYR A 436 3.74 3.00 -2.84
N PHE A 437 2.89 2.65 -3.80
CA PHE A 437 2.91 1.40 -4.56
C PHE A 437 3.47 1.59 -5.98
N THR A 438 4.05 2.75 -6.26
CA THR A 438 4.48 3.17 -7.60
C THR A 438 5.58 2.32 -8.20
N GLN A 439 6.26 1.48 -7.43
CA GLN A 439 7.30 0.56 -7.90
C GLN A 439 6.86 -0.91 -7.88
N THR A 440 5.62 -1.19 -7.50
CA THR A 440 5.10 -2.56 -7.40
C THR A 440 4.40 -3.01 -8.67
N LEU A 441 4.39 -4.33 -8.89
CA LEU A 441 3.49 -5.00 -9.83
C LEU A 441 2.36 -5.65 -9.04
N VAL A 442 1.12 -5.21 -9.27
CA VAL A 442 -0.06 -5.73 -8.55
C VAL A 442 -0.71 -6.84 -9.37
N VAL A 443 -0.90 -7.99 -8.76
CA VAL A 443 -1.52 -9.16 -9.37
C VAL A 443 -2.67 -9.63 -8.50
N PHE A 444 -3.87 -9.65 -9.06
CA PHE A 444 -5.05 -10.27 -8.45
C PHE A 444 -5.26 -11.64 -9.07
N THR A 445 -5.63 -12.64 -8.28
CA THR A 445 -6.13 -13.92 -8.80
C THR A 445 -7.58 -14.12 -8.39
N SER A 446 -8.34 -14.78 -9.27
CA SER A 446 -9.72 -15.13 -8.99
C SER A 446 -10.10 -16.45 -9.65
N ASN A 447 -10.93 -17.20 -8.95
CA ASN A 447 -11.65 -18.36 -9.50
C ASN A 447 -13.13 -18.02 -9.79
N ALA A 448 -13.55 -16.80 -9.47
CA ALA A 448 -14.90 -16.33 -9.77
C ALA A 448 -15.13 -16.31 -11.29
N GLY A 449 -16.33 -16.58 -11.70
CA GLY A 449 -16.71 -16.68 -13.11
C GLY A 449 -16.50 -18.05 -13.74
N VAL A 450 -15.89 -19.01 -13.01
CA VAL A 450 -15.73 -20.38 -13.47
C VAL A 450 -16.78 -21.25 -12.80
N GLU A 451 -17.96 -21.38 -13.41
CA GLU A 451 -18.96 -22.38 -13.03
C GLU A 451 -18.82 -23.60 -13.93
N MET A 452 -18.39 -24.73 -13.33
CA MET A 452 -18.23 -25.97 -14.07
C MET A 452 -19.55 -26.70 -14.21
N ASP A 453 -19.74 -27.35 -15.37
CA ASP A 453 -20.85 -28.26 -15.64
C ASP A 453 -20.50 -29.64 -15.07
N GLU A 454 -20.61 -29.81 -13.77
CA GLU A 454 -20.58 -31.16 -13.15
C GLU A 454 -22.00 -31.60 -12.87
N ASN A 455 -22.33 -32.84 -13.27
CA ASN A 455 -23.53 -33.53 -12.84
C ASN A 455 -23.50 -33.81 -11.32
N GLY A 456 -23.72 -32.76 -10.56
CA GLY A 456 -23.65 -32.78 -9.11
C GLY A 456 -23.83 -31.36 -8.56
N GLY A 457 -25.05 -30.83 -8.71
CA GLY A 457 -25.40 -29.51 -8.14
C GLY A 457 -25.01 -29.45 -6.68
N SER A 458 -24.15 -28.48 -6.35
CA SER A 458 -23.68 -28.28 -4.98
C SER A 458 -24.90 -27.98 -4.10
N ARG A 459 -24.92 -28.56 -2.92
CA ARG A 459 -25.96 -28.32 -1.86
C ARG A 459 -26.20 -26.81 -1.59
N ARG A 460 -25.31 -25.93 -2.00
CA ARG A 460 -25.46 -24.47 -1.91
C ARG A 460 -26.47 -23.90 -2.91
N GLU A 461 -26.50 -24.39 -4.17
CA GLU A 461 -27.47 -23.90 -5.17
C GLU A 461 -28.90 -24.28 -4.84
N GLN A 462 -29.12 -25.46 -4.21
CA GLN A 462 -30.44 -25.84 -3.75
C GLN A 462 -30.94 -24.97 -2.60
N ASN A 463 -30.07 -24.64 -1.63
CA ASN A 463 -30.39 -23.73 -0.54
C ASN A 463 -30.62 -22.28 -1.00
N GLU A 464 -29.84 -21.77 -1.97
CA GLU A 464 -30.09 -20.43 -2.52
C GLU A 464 -31.40 -20.38 -3.34
N LYS A 465 -31.70 -21.39 -4.15
CA LYS A 465 -32.97 -21.46 -4.87
C LYS A 465 -34.19 -21.55 -3.93
N GLU A 466 -34.07 -22.29 -2.84
CA GLU A 466 -35.13 -22.36 -1.81
C GLU A 466 -35.26 -21.04 -1.04
N LEU A 467 -34.15 -20.33 -0.75
CA LEU A 467 -34.17 -19.02 -0.08
C LEU A 467 -34.78 -17.94 -0.98
N TYR A 468 -34.45 -17.94 -2.28
CA TYR A 468 -35.04 -17.01 -3.26
C TYR A 468 -36.49 -17.30 -3.51
N ALA A 469 -36.91 -18.57 -3.61
CA ALA A 469 -38.30 -18.94 -3.78
C ALA A 469 -39.16 -18.54 -2.56
N GLN A 470 -38.62 -18.62 -1.36
CA GLN A 470 -39.31 -18.17 -0.14
C GLN A 470 -39.33 -16.63 0.03
N ALA A 471 -38.32 -15.92 -0.50
CA ALA A 471 -38.28 -14.45 -0.46
C ALA A 471 -39.20 -13.79 -1.52
N GLU A 472 -39.50 -14.47 -2.62
CA GLU A 472 -40.32 -13.93 -3.70
C GLU A 472 -41.81 -13.84 -3.37
N GLU A 473 -42.30 -14.53 -2.37
CA GLU A 473 -43.76 -14.72 -2.27
C GLU A 473 -44.49 -13.76 -1.35
N SER A 474 -43.86 -12.96 -0.48
CA SER A 474 -44.80 -12.40 0.49
C SER A 474 -44.71 -10.92 0.88
N VAL A 475 -43.61 -10.27 0.92
CA VAL A 475 -43.59 -8.95 1.58
C VAL A 475 -43.11 -7.82 0.66
N VAL A 476 -42.08 -8.04 -0.13
CA VAL A 476 -41.46 -6.96 -0.96
C VAL A 476 -42.38 -6.59 -2.14
N ARG A 477 -43.04 -7.58 -2.76
CA ARG A 477 -43.94 -7.35 -3.89
C ARG A 477 -45.18 -6.51 -3.46
N ARG A 478 -45.76 -6.81 -2.28
CA ARG A 478 -46.89 -6.05 -1.73
C ARG A 478 -46.50 -4.63 -1.30
N LEU A 479 -45.29 -4.44 -0.77
CA LEU A 479 -44.78 -3.15 -0.35
C LEU A 479 -44.49 -2.22 -1.57
N LEU A 480 -43.86 -2.75 -2.61
CA LEU A 480 -43.55 -1.97 -3.82
C LEU A 480 -44.81 -1.56 -4.60
N GLN A 481 -45.79 -2.46 -4.70
CA GLN A 481 -47.04 -2.19 -5.39
C GLN A 481 -47.98 -1.24 -4.61
N ASN A 482 -48.05 -1.40 -3.29
CA ASN A 482 -48.94 -0.61 -2.45
C ASN A 482 -48.40 0.71 -1.95
N CYS A 483 -47.07 0.86 -1.81
CA CYS A 483 -46.43 2.08 -1.28
C CYS A 483 -45.86 2.99 -2.36
N PHE A 484 -45.50 2.47 -3.53
CA PHE A 484 -44.82 3.26 -4.55
C PHE A 484 -45.52 3.28 -5.92
N GLY A 485 -46.64 2.57 -6.09
CA GLY A 485 -47.39 2.60 -7.34
C GLY A 485 -46.66 2.09 -8.58
N ILE A 486 -45.57 1.32 -8.38
CA ILE A 486 -44.75 0.79 -9.46
C ILE A 486 -45.39 -0.51 -9.97
N ALA A 487 -45.93 -0.49 -11.21
CA ALA A 487 -46.36 -1.69 -11.90
C ALA A 487 -45.11 -2.57 -12.21
N LEU A 488 -45.03 -3.73 -11.58
CA LEU A 488 -44.01 -4.68 -11.91
C LEU A 488 -44.36 -5.42 -13.22
N PRO A 489 -43.39 -5.74 -14.10
CA PRO A 489 -43.64 -6.51 -15.32
C PRO A 489 -44.28 -7.87 -15.00
N GLU A 490 -45.15 -8.29 -15.93
CA GLU A 490 -45.87 -9.59 -15.82
C GLU A 490 -44.85 -10.77 -15.72
N GLU A 491 -45.31 -11.82 -15.01
CA GLU A 491 -44.58 -13.09 -14.87
C GLU A 491 -44.14 -13.62 -16.21
N GLY A 492 -42.84 -13.67 -16.46
CA GLY A 492 -42.28 -14.28 -17.69
C GLY A 492 -40.99 -13.66 -18.23
N THR A 493 -40.54 -12.53 -17.73
CA THR A 493 -39.35 -11.83 -18.29
C THR A 493 -38.15 -11.76 -17.38
N PHE A 494 -38.20 -12.28 -16.17
CA PHE A 494 -37.00 -12.49 -15.37
C PHE A 494 -36.49 -13.93 -15.60
N GLN A 495 -35.81 -14.14 -16.73
CA GLN A 495 -34.92 -15.30 -16.82
C GLN A 495 -33.82 -15.07 -15.79
N PRO A 496 -33.56 -16.04 -14.88
CA PRO A 496 -32.32 -16.02 -14.13
C PRO A 496 -31.21 -15.96 -15.17
N GLU A 497 -30.41 -14.87 -15.12
CA GLU A 497 -29.29 -14.70 -16.05
C GLU A 497 -28.47 -16.01 -16.02
N HIS A 498 -28.46 -16.71 -17.14
CA HIS A 498 -27.73 -17.94 -17.28
C HIS A 498 -26.24 -17.60 -17.09
N THR A 499 -25.65 -17.99 -15.96
CA THR A 499 -24.20 -18.07 -15.87
C THR A 499 -23.75 -19.00 -16.98
N ASN A 500 -22.89 -18.49 -17.86
CA ASN A 500 -22.36 -19.29 -18.94
C ASN A 500 -21.43 -20.35 -18.35
N LYS A 501 -21.91 -21.58 -18.27
CA LYS A 501 -21.12 -22.69 -17.76
C LYS A 501 -19.95 -22.97 -18.68
N VAL A 502 -18.77 -23.17 -18.12
CA VAL A 502 -17.54 -23.48 -18.86
C VAL A 502 -17.11 -24.92 -18.64
N SER A 503 -16.59 -25.53 -19.68
CA SER A 503 -16.16 -26.93 -19.72
C SER A 503 -14.77 -27.02 -20.37
N PRO A 504 -13.97 -28.03 -20.00
CA PRO A 504 -12.71 -28.33 -20.72
C PRO A 504 -12.87 -28.61 -22.21
N HIS A 505 -14.11 -28.87 -22.70
CA HIS A 505 -14.39 -29.09 -24.10
C HIS A 505 -14.66 -27.83 -24.91
N ASN A 506 -14.89 -26.68 -24.25
CA ASN A 506 -15.08 -25.40 -24.91
C ASN A 506 -13.77 -24.91 -25.53
N THR A 507 -13.88 -24.11 -26.59
CA THR A 507 -12.72 -23.40 -27.16
C THR A 507 -12.24 -22.33 -26.16
N TYR A 508 -11.00 -21.85 -26.33
CA TYR A 508 -10.48 -20.78 -25.47
C TYR A 508 -11.35 -19.52 -25.54
N GLU A 509 -11.80 -19.13 -26.72
CA GLU A 509 -12.63 -17.95 -26.95
C GLU A 509 -13.96 -18.04 -26.20
N GLU A 510 -14.57 -19.24 -26.19
CA GLU A 510 -15.81 -19.48 -25.42
C GLU A 510 -15.55 -19.40 -23.91
N VAL A 511 -14.45 -20.01 -23.44
CA VAL A 511 -14.03 -19.95 -22.03
C VAL A 511 -13.75 -18.49 -21.63
N GLU A 512 -12.99 -17.73 -22.43
CA GLU A 512 -12.66 -16.34 -22.16
C GLU A 512 -13.92 -15.49 -22.07
N THR A 513 -14.83 -15.61 -23.05
CA THR A 513 -16.07 -14.84 -23.10
C THR A 513 -16.96 -15.15 -21.91
N ALA A 514 -17.13 -16.43 -21.58
CA ALA A 514 -17.95 -16.87 -20.46
C ALA A 514 -17.36 -16.39 -19.12
N VAL A 515 -16.06 -16.60 -18.89
CA VAL A 515 -15.40 -16.18 -17.64
C VAL A 515 -15.46 -14.67 -17.46
N ARG A 516 -15.21 -13.87 -18.52
CA ARG A 516 -15.32 -12.40 -18.45
C ARG A 516 -16.75 -11.95 -18.14
N THR A 517 -17.75 -12.56 -18.77
CA THR A 517 -19.16 -12.24 -18.54
C THR A 517 -19.58 -12.57 -17.10
N ASN A 518 -19.27 -13.78 -16.65
CA ASN A 518 -19.58 -14.24 -15.31
C ASN A 518 -18.83 -13.42 -14.24
N LEU A 519 -17.57 -13.05 -14.49
CA LEU A 519 -16.78 -12.23 -13.61
C LEU A 519 -17.40 -10.84 -13.46
N ASN A 520 -17.77 -10.18 -14.57
CA ASN A 520 -18.45 -8.89 -14.55
C ASN A 520 -19.75 -8.97 -13.73
N GLN A 521 -20.56 -10.00 -13.99
CA GLN A 521 -21.80 -10.23 -13.26
C GLN A 521 -21.55 -10.42 -11.76
N TYR A 522 -20.54 -11.21 -11.38
CA TYR A 522 -20.14 -11.44 -9.99
C TYR A 522 -19.76 -10.13 -9.28
N PHE A 523 -18.95 -9.29 -9.92
CA PHE A 523 -18.56 -8.00 -9.36
C PHE A 523 -19.71 -7.00 -9.25
N ILE A 524 -20.69 -7.06 -10.17
CA ILE A 524 -21.90 -6.21 -10.14
C ILE A 524 -22.87 -6.70 -9.04
N THR A 525 -23.19 -7.99 -9.03
CA THR A 525 -24.29 -8.51 -8.23
C THR A 525 -23.88 -8.90 -6.81
N LYS A 526 -22.75 -9.60 -6.65
CA LYS A 526 -22.30 -10.10 -5.33
C LYS A 526 -21.39 -9.12 -4.62
N LEU A 527 -20.34 -8.67 -5.27
CA LEU A 527 -19.37 -7.76 -4.65
C LEU A 527 -19.82 -6.29 -4.67
N ARG A 528 -20.71 -5.92 -5.59
CA ARG A 528 -21.22 -4.56 -5.78
C ARG A 528 -20.11 -3.52 -5.96
N ARG A 529 -19.03 -3.93 -6.67
CA ARG A 529 -17.85 -3.12 -6.94
C ARG A 529 -17.37 -3.30 -8.39
N PRO A 530 -18.20 -2.99 -9.40
CA PRO A 530 -17.81 -3.12 -10.81
C PRO A 530 -16.66 -2.19 -11.19
N GLU A 531 -16.42 -1.13 -10.39
CA GLU A 531 -15.38 -0.14 -10.63
C GLU A 531 -13.99 -0.76 -10.64
N ILE A 532 -13.75 -1.82 -9.87
CA ILE A 532 -12.45 -2.51 -9.81
C ILE A 532 -12.09 -3.07 -11.19
N LEU A 533 -13.01 -3.77 -11.84
CA LEU A 533 -12.78 -4.32 -13.18
C LEU A 533 -12.58 -3.21 -14.22
N ASN A 534 -13.32 -2.10 -14.10
CA ASN A 534 -13.15 -0.94 -14.97
C ASN A 534 -11.76 -0.29 -14.83
N ARG A 535 -11.18 -0.29 -13.61
CA ARG A 535 -9.82 0.24 -13.36
C ARG A 535 -8.73 -0.68 -13.89
N ILE A 536 -8.94 -1.99 -13.85
CA ILE A 536 -8.03 -3.01 -14.39
C ILE A 536 -8.13 -3.03 -15.93
N GLY A 537 -9.34 -2.88 -16.49
CA GLY A 537 -9.59 -2.80 -17.93
C GLY A 537 -9.12 -4.05 -18.68
N GLU A 538 -8.37 -3.83 -19.76
CA GLU A 538 -7.86 -4.89 -20.63
C GLU A 538 -6.80 -5.82 -19.99
N ASN A 539 -6.35 -5.51 -18.77
CA ASN A 539 -5.38 -6.35 -18.07
C ASN A 539 -6.05 -7.53 -17.32
N ILE A 540 -7.31 -7.81 -17.60
CA ILE A 540 -7.99 -9.04 -17.16
C ILE A 540 -7.58 -10.17 -18.09
N VAL A 541 -6.88 -11.13 -17.53
CA VAL A 541 -6.27 -12.27 -18.26
C VAL A 541 -6.99 -13.53 -17.85
N VAL A 542 -7.58 -14.24 -18.83
CA VAL A 542 -8.28 -15.49 -18.58
C VAL A 542 -7.36 -16.68 -18.87
N PHE A 543 -7.23 -17.54 -17.87
CA PHE A 543 -6.54 -18.82 -17.98
C PHE A 543 -7.48 -19.89 -18.52
N ASP A 544 -6.99 -20.67 -19.48
CA ASP A 544 -7.70 -21.82 -20.01
C ASP A 544 -7.58 -23.04 -19.09
N PHE A 545 -8.41 -24.01 -19.30
CA PHE A 545 -8.21 -25.35 -18.74
C PHE A 545 -6.89 -25.94 -19.28
N ILE A 546 -6.24 -26.78 -18.48
CA ILE A 546 -5.08 -27.54 -18.97
C ILE A 546 -5.58 -28.56 -19.98
N ARG A 547 -5.12 -28.41 -21.24
CA ARG A 547 -5.49 -29.33 -22.33
C ARG A 547 -4.66 -30.61 -22.23
N PRO A 548 -5.21 -31.78 -22.71
CA PRO A 548 -4.51 -33.06 -22.66
C PRO A 548 -3.13 -33.05 -23.29
N GLU A 549 -2.95 -32.27 -24.33
CA GLU A 549 -1.67 -32.12 -25.08
C GLU A 549 -0.54 -31.55 -24.24
N TYR A 550 -0.84 -30.76 -23.21
CA TYR A 550 0.16 -30.15 -22.33
C TYR A 550 0.53 -31.01 -21.13
N VAL A 551 -0.22 -32.09 -20.86
CA VAL A 551 0.00 -32.95 -19.67
C VAL A 551 1.42 -33.51 -19.65
N ARG A 552 1.92 -33.96 -20.81
CA ARG A 552 3.27 -34.49 -20.94
C ARG A 552 4.33 -33.47 -20.56
N PHE A 553 4.24 -32.26 -21.08
CA PHE A 553 5.20 -31.18 -20.79
C PHE A 553 5.20 -30.76 -19.29
N ILE A 554 4.01 -30.73 -18.68
CA ILE A 554 3.89 -30.43 -17.25
C ILE A 554 4.52 -31.55 -16.42
N LEU A 555 4.31 -32.81 -16.77
CA LEU A 555 4.95 -33.97 -16.13
C LEU A 555 6.47 -33.91 -16.26
N GLU A 556 7.01 -33.64 -17.48
CA GLU A 556 8.44 -33.51 -17.71
C GLU A 556 9.08 -32.42 -16.83
N LYS A 557 8.41 -31.26 -16.72
CA LYS A 557 8.85 -30.18 -15.81
C LYS A 557 8.92 -30.67 -14.36
N GLN A 558 7.81 -31.25 -13.84
CA GLN A 558 7.73 -31.67 -12.44
C GLN A 558 8.68 -32.84 -12.10
N VAL A 559 8.81 -33.78 -13.03
CA VAL A 559 9.78 -34.89 -12.89
C VAL A 559 11.21 -34.34 -12.90
N GLY A 560 11.52 -33.41 -13.80
CA GLY A 560 12.82 -32.74 -13.87
C GLY A 560 13.16 -31.97 -12.59
N GLU A 561 12.17 -31.36 -11.94
CA GLU A 561 12.36 -30.71 -10.62
C GLU A 561 12.70 -31.73 -9.52
N ILE A 562 12.05 -32.90 -9.53
CA ILE A 562 12.35 -33.97 -8.58
C ILE A 562 13.76 -34.53 -8.83
N VAL A 563 14.11 -34.80 -10.08
CA VAL A 563 15.43 -35.32 -10.47
C VAL A 563 16.53 -34.38 -9.99
N ARG A 564 16.40 -33.08 -10.25
CA ARG A 564 17.35 -32.06 -9.78
C ARG A 564 17.40 -31.97 -8.25
N GLY A 565 16.24 -31.99 -7.60
CA GLY A 565 16.19 -31.93 -6.13
C GLY A 565 16.86 -33.11 -5.46
N VAL A 566 16.73 -34.32 -6.01
CA VAL A 566 17.42 -35.52 -5.50
C VAL A 566 18.92 -35.42 -5.75
N GLU A 567 19.36 -34.94 -6.92
CA GLU A 567 20.77 -34.75 -7.24
C GLU A 567 21.41 -33.70 -6.30
N GLU A 568 20.78 -32.56 -6.10
CA GLU A 568 21.29 -31.47 -5.25
C GLU A 568 21.34 -31.84 -3.75
N GLN A 569 20.34 -32.58 -3.26
CA GLN A 569 20.25 -32.90 -1.81
C GLN A 569 21.00 -34.18 -1.41
N HIS A 570 21.07 -35.15 -2.30
CA HIS A 570 21.57 -36.48 -2.00
C HIS A 570 22.78 -36.92 -2.84
N ASP A 571 23.18 -36.11 -3.84
CA ASP A 571 24.24 -36.47 -4.80
C ASP A 571 23.95 -37.80 -5.53
N ILE A 572 22.64 -38.05 -5.81
CA ILE A 572 22.13 -39.22 -6.54
C ILE A 572 21.58 -38.79 -7.87
N GLN A 573 22.02 -39.40 -8.94
CA GLN A 573 21.55 -39.09 -10.28
C GLN A 573 20.36 -39.98 -10.64
N LEU A 574 19.26 -39.32 -11.07
CA LEU A 574 18.09 -40.01 -11.59
C LEU A 574 17.97 -39.76 -13.08
N TYR A 575 17.63 -40.80 -13.82
CA TYR A 575 17.40 -40.74 -15.26
C TYR A 575 16.08 -41.40 -15.63
N VAL A 576 15.32 -40.76 -16.50
CA VAL A 576 14.11 -41.33 -17.11
C VAL A 576 14.25 -41.29 -18.61
N ALA A 577 14.38 -42.45 -19.22
CA ALA A 577 14.51 -42.55 -20.70
C ALA A 577 13.26 -41.95 -21.38
N PRO A 578 13.41 -41.23 -22.50
CA PRO A 578 12.27 -40.62 -23.21
C PRO A 578 11.15 -41.61 -23.57
N GLY A 579 11.51 -42.85 -23.87
CA GLY A 579 10.60 -43.94 -24.19
C GLY A 579 10.20 -44.85 -23.05
N ALA A 580 10.55 -44.53 -21.81
CA ALA A 580 10.23 -45.36 -20.65
C ALA A 580 8.70 -45.52 -20.48
N GLU A 581 8.29 -46.70 -20.06
CA GLU A 581 6.88 -47.04 -19.76
C GLU A 581 6.30 -46.13 -18.66
N LEU A 582 7.17 -45.68 -17.78
CA LEU A 582 6.85 -44.74 -16.73
C LEU A 582 6.07 -43.50 -17.21
N TRP A 583 6.49 -42.93 -18.34
CA TRP A 583 5.83 -41.76 -18.89
C TRP A 583 4.38 -42.00 -19.30
N ALA A 584 4.14 -43.11 -20.02
CA ALA A 584 2.79 -43.48 -20.42
C ALA A 584 1.87 -43.79 -19.25
N GLN A 585 2.45 -44.41 -18.21
CA GLN A 585 1.71 -44.67 -16.97
C GLN A 585 1.36 -43.39 -16.24
N LEU A 586 2.30 -42.44 -16.07
CA LEU A 586 2.08 -41.14 -15.42
C LEU A 586 1.08 -40.30 -16.22
N GLU A 587 1.21 -40.24 -17.56
CA GLU A 587 0.25 -39.52 -18.41
C GLU A 587 -1.18 -40.04 -18.27
N LYS A 588 -1.37 -41.33 -18.30
CA LYS A 588 -2.69 -41.97 -18.12
C LYS A 588 -3.32 -41.60 -16.77
N LYS A 589 -2.53 -41.61 -15.68
CA LYS A 589 -2.98 -41.23 -14.35
C LYS A 589 -3.27 -39.73 -14.24
N ALA A 590 -2.41 -38.88 -14.86
CA ALA A 590 -2.57 -37.44 -14.87
C ALA A 590 -3.83 -37.01 -15.66
N GLN A 591 -4.10 -37.64 -16.81
CA GLN A 591 -5.31 -37.38 -17.57
C GLN A 591 -6.60 -37.65 -16.77
N GLN A 592 -6.62 -38.69 -15.93
CA GLN A 592 -7.77 -38.98 -15.05
C GLN A 592 -8.00 -37.92 -13.97
N LYS A 593 -6.99 -37.08 -13.66
CA LYS A 593 -7.04 -36.02 -12.64
C LYS A 593 -6.99 -34.62 -13.24
N LEU A 594 -7.15 -34.50 -14.55
CA LEU A 594 -7.02 -33.26 -15.28
C LEU A 594 -8.09 -32.22 -14.89
N SER A 595 -9.25 -32.64 -14.38
CA SER A 595 -10.30 -31.78 -13.83
C SER A 595 -9.81 -30.89 -12.68
N PHE A 596 -8.75 -31.31 -11.96
CA PHE A 596 -8.10 -30.53 -10.91
C PHE A 596 -6.92 -29.70 -11.41
N GLY A 597 -6.74 -29.61 -12.72
CA GLY A 597 -5.65 -28.85 -13.36
C GLY A 597 -4.26 -29.37 -12.97
N GLY A 598 -3.27 -28.47 -12.93
CA GLY A 598 -1.88 -28.78 -12.56
C GLY A 598 -1.72 -29.32 -11.13
N ARG A 599 -2.61 -28.94 -10.21
CA ARG A 599 -2.63 -29.54 -8.85
C ARG A 599 -2.97 -31.04 -8.92
N GLY A 600 -3.90 -31.44 -9.82
CA GLY A 600 -4.21 -32.83 -10.05
C GLY A 600 -3.01 -33.61 -10.59
N ILE A 601 -2.26 -33.02 -11.53
CA ILE A 601 -1.02 -33.59 -12.07
C ILE A 601 0.04 -33.69 -10.97
N GLY A 602 0.22 -32.64 -10.15
CA GLY A 602 1.14 -32.64 -9.00
C GLY A 602 0.86 -33.75 -8.00
N ASN A 603 -0.41 -33.96 -7.64
CA ASN A 603 -0.81 -35.05 -6.74
C ASN A 603 -0.49 -36.44 -7.34
N VAL A 604 -0.58 -36.58 -8.67
CA VAL A 604 -0.15 -37.82 -9.37
C VAL A 604 1.35 -38.00 -9.24
N VAL A 605 2.13 -36.97 -9.51
CA VAL A 605 3.58 -37.02 -9.39
C VAL A 605 4.01 -37.30 -7.95
N GLU A 606 3.37 -36.70 -6.96
CA GLU A 606 3.66 -36.98 -5.55
C GLU A 606 3.38 -38.45 -5.21
N LYS A 607 2.19 -38.91 -5.51
CA LYS A 607 1.77 -40.27 -5.16
C LYS A 607 2.52 -41.35 -5.93
N TYR A 608 2.74 -41.17 -7.22
CA TYR A 608 3.23 -42.20 -8.12
C TYR A 608 4.72 -42.07 -8.46
N LEU A 609 5.38 -40.96 -8.07
CA LEU A 609 6.81 -40.79 -8.31
C LEU A 609 7.56 -40.40 -7.03
N ARG A 610 7.21 -39.29 -6.38
CA ARG A 610 7.98 -38.78 -5.22
C ARG A 610 8.01 -39.78 -4.05
N ASN A 611 6.82 -40.30 -3.66
CA ASN A 611 6.74 -41.27 -2.59
C ASN A 611 7.45 -42.60 -2.93
N PRO A 612 7.28 -43.20 -4.13
CA PRO A 612 8.04 -44.38 -4.52
C PRO A 612 9.56 -44.17 -4.62
N ILE A 613 10.03 -43.00 -5.07
CA ILE A 613 11.46 -42.67 -5.05
C ILE A 613 11.97 -42.64 -3.60
N ALA A 614 11.26 -41.94 -2.70
CA ALA A 614 11.68 -41.87 -1.30
C ALA A 614 11.73 -43.27 -0.64
N ASN A 615 10.76 -44.12 -0.93
CA ASN A 615 10.77 -45.52 -0.43
C ASN A 615 11.96 -46.30 -1.00
N ALA A 616 12.19 -46.24 -2.31
CA ALA A 616 13.31 -46.94 -2.95
C ALA A 616 14.70 -46.46 -2.43
N MET A 617 14.84 -45.17 -2.18
CA MET A 617 16.08 -44.60 -1.57
C MET A 617 16.38 -45.23 -0.21
N ILE A 618 15.35 -45.50 0.58
CA ILE A 618 15.49 -46.08 1.94
C ILE A 618 15.64 -47.59 1.87
N GLU A 619 14.74 -48.28 1.15
CA GLU A 619 14.68 -49.76 1.11
C GLU A 619 15.85 -50.35 0.34
N ASP A 620 16.24 -49.75 -0.79
CA ASP A 620 17.33 -50.23 -1.66
C ASP A 620 18.71 -49.62 -1.28
N ASN A 621 18.77 -48.80 -0.20
CA ASN A 621 19.99 -48.16 0.28
C ASN A 621 20.77 -47.42 -0.82
N TRP A 622 20.09 -46.51 -1.55
CA TRP A 622 20.75 -45.72 -2.57
C TRP A 622 21.88 -44.86 -1.98
N ARG A 623 23.01 -44.78 -2.68
CA ARG A 623 24.19 -44.09 -2.18
C ARG A 623 24.51 -42.85 -3.01
N ALA A 624 25.13 -41.86 -2.39
CA ALA A 624 25.70 -40.72 -3.07
C ALA A 624 26.59 -41.15 -4.25
N LYS A 625 26.48 -40.46 -5.38
CA LYS A 625 27.15 -40.71 -6.67
C LYS A 625 26.64 -41.92 -7.44
N ASP A 626 25.62 -42.60 -6.98
CA ASP A 626 24.92 -43.61 -7.77
C ASP A 626 24.03 -42.99 -8.80
N CYS A 627 23.83 -43.70 -9.93
CA CYS A 627 22.89 -43.31 -10.96
C CYS A 627 21.83 -44.40 -11.12
N TYR A 628 20.56 -43.99 -11.10
CA TYR A 628 19.40 -44.88 -11.23
C TYR A 628 18.52 -44.48 -12.39
N GLU A 629 18.18 -45.46 -13.23
CA GLU A 629 17.17 -45.30 -14.27
C GLU A 629 15.80 -45.69 -13.74
N LEU A 630 14.81 -44.82 -13.89
CA LEU A 630 13.41 -45.06 -13.51
C LEU A 630 12.67 -45.65 -14.69
N LEU A 631 12.16 -46.89 -14.56
CA LEU A 631 11.64 -47.68 -15.69
C LEU A 631 10.11 -47.59 -15.75
N ARG A 632 9.42 -48.05 -14.70
CA ARG A 632 7.96 -48.15 -14.65
C ARG A 632 7.42 -48.19 -13.23
N LEU A 633 6.10 -47.96 -13.12
CA LEU A 633 5.37 -48.10 -11.87
C LEU A 633 4.82 -49.54 -11.74
N GLN A 634 4.88 -50.08 -10.54
CA GLN A 634 4.24 -51.33 -10.18
C GLN A 634 3.21 -51.06 -9.05
N GLU A 635 1.95 -51.37 -9.31
CA GLU A 635 0.91 -51.29 -8.29
C GLU A 635 0.86 -52.62 -7.51
N THR A 636 1.09 -52.53 -6.21
CA THR A 636 1.02 -53.66 -5.28
C THR A 636 -0.17 -53.55 -4.36
N GLN A 637 -0.53 -54.60 -3.61
CA GLN A 637 -1.64 -54.55 -2.63
C GLN A 637 -1.36 -53.53 -1.50
N THR A 638 -0.09 -53.19 -1.26
CA THR A 638 0.36 -52.30 -0.19
C THR A 638 0.65 -50.87 -0.67
N GLY A 639 0.65 -50.60 -1.99
CA GLY A 639 0.95 -49.28 -2.52
C GLY A 639 1.51 -49.32 -3.94
N VAL A 640 2.20 -48.23 -4.28
CA VAL A 640 2.91 -48.08 -5.57
C VAL A 640 4.41 -48.17 -5.31
N THR A 641 5.10 -49.04 -6.05
CA THR A 641 6.55 -49.15 -6.08
C THR A 641 7.10 -48.76 -7.44
N LEU A 642 8.36 -48.39 -7.49
CA LEU A 642 9.06 -47.96 -8.69
C LEU A 642 10.10 -49.04 -9.06
N ASP A 643 10.00 -49.52 -10.28
CA ASP A 643 11.02 -50.40 -10.87
C ASP A 643 12.20 -49.54 -11.33
N THR A 644 13.37 -49.80 -10.75
CA THR A 644 14.56 -49.00 -10.98
C THR A 644 15.75 -49.88 -11.38
N ARG A 645 16.68 -49.35 -12.16
CA ARG A 645 17.90 -50.04 -12.55
C ARG A 645 19.11 -49.18 -12.22
N ARG A 646 20.03 -49.68 -11.40
CA ARG A 646 21.29 -49.02 -11.15
C ARG A 646 22.17 -49.02 -12.37
N MET A 647 22.69 -47.85 -12.74
CA MET A 647 23.54 -47.65 -13.90
C MET A 647 24.99 -47.39 -13.47
N GLY A 648 25.98 -47.77 -14.30
CA GLY A 648 27.40 -47.49 -14.02
C GLY A 648 27.88 -46.07 -14.25
N GLY A 649 26.95 -45.17 -14.64
CA GLY A 649 27.17 -43.73 -14.91
C GLY A 649 26.03 -43.20 -15.76
N LYS A 650 25.92 -41.85 -15.85
CA LYS A 650 24.92 -41.19 -16.68
C LYS A 650 25.16 -41.57 -18.18
N PRO A 651 24.14 -41.99 -18.91
CA PRO A 651 24.30 -42.18 -20.36
C PRO A 651 24.69 -40.84 -20.99
N ASP A 652 25.67 -40.86 -21.90
CA ASP A 652 26.01 -39.67 -22.67
C ASP A 652 24.75 -39.14 -23.36
N ALA A 653 24.53 -37.83 -23.23
CA ALA A 653 23.39 -37.19 -23.89
C ALA A 653 23.47 -37.48 -25.38
N ALA A 654 22.57 -38.34 -25.89
CA ALA A 654 22.41 -38.53 -27.30
C ALA A 654 21.97 -37.20 -27.91
N GLU A 655 22.67 -36.71 -28.94
CA GLU A 655 22.47 -35.49 -29.71
C GLU A 655 21.03 -35.17 -30.07
#